data_9766e11eca44199e9596d19f32ee8f9b
#
_entry.id   9766e11eca44199e9596d19f32ee8f9b
#
_cell.length_a   1.000
_cell.length_b   1.000
_cell.length_c   1.000
_cell.angle_alpha   90.00
_cell.angle_beta   90.00
_cell.angle_gamma   90.00
#
_symmetry.space_group_name_H-M   'P 1'
#
loop_
_entity.id
_entity.type
_entity.pdbx_description
1 polymer ?
#
loop_
_entity_poly.entity_id
_entity_poly.type
_entity_poly.pdbx_seq_one_letter_code
_entity_poly.pdbx_strand_id
1 'polypeptide(L)'
;MTTEDAAPPQSPPHVHLDLPFADRKALRSSLIKHVGRQKSPGRKTVSFSSKSNDKKISNVSDCWHFMQTGSEFVKLRGSNRHFRRFFSLDADLSHIRWTPTNKKPHKARIAIENIREVRLGKNTEQLRLSDSNFGDLQDECLFSVIYGDDYETLDLVASCADDANIWVTGLMALTSTKYDCKPTTIAWATLRERWLGSVFDEEDPDRKGFIDENTAVQLIRQTNPTLALSRIKNKVKEAGCSLDAVERGKIHKDEFVELYKEIATRPEVYFLMVRYANKDYLSCQDLRLFLETEQGMVGVTTEFCENVVEQYEPSPEAKENNFMTVDGFTAFLLSKDCWIFDPSHSRVWMDMKQPFSKYFIASSHKTYLVEDQQGPANVDGLTSALKRNCRVIELDLWDPTESNGETEPMVKNGLLALSKIPLSEALKTIRQSAFDRSRYPLILRLSVHCSCEWQKVAAKLLVTHLGTKLYLPSADPTDWSKEKAIPTPWDFQQRILIMGKRLCCSSESGEVSEDDDGIASTSRRKSRRIRLCRELSDLVPPFLQLKTLQDLMATAPNSQTMNPRQHVAYLSETTALRLTHTYAQEFAQTSRDYVVCVSPNVTRADSSNLNPQEFWNHGIQMVGINYQTPGLMVDLQEGRFAENGGCGYVLKPSVMNEDLFIAGDKLPNTPQILHLRILSGQQLPRPRGSNAKGDSSDPFVVIEVFGIPGDCAEERTKTIRNDGHNPSFDESFQFQVSVPELALVRFLVLDDDFIGDDFIGQYTVPFECLQPGWGEMALLQKVLSAVTSFSTAKATFAFKKVKT
;
A
#
# COMPACT_ATOMS: atom_id res chain seq x y z
N MET A 1 1.56 5.30 75.14
CA MET A 1 2.71 5.46 74.27
C MET A 1 2.24 5.08 72.88
N THR A 2 1.71 6.05 72.28
CA THR A 2 1.79 6.66 70.95
C THR A 2 1.84 5.68 69.79
N THR A 3 0.71 5.46 69.20
CA THR A 3 0.44 4.92 67.84
C THR A 3 0.53 6.08 66.85
N GLU A 4 1.46 6.00 65.85
CA GLU A 4 1.51 6.93 64.74
C GLU A 4 0.57 6.43 63.61
N ASP A 5 -0.31 7.35 63.25
CA ASP A 5 -1.21 7.21 62.10
C ASP A 5 -0.42 7.32 60.79
N ALA A 6 -0.49 6.30 59.94
CA ALA A 6 -0.03 6.34 58.55
C ALA A 6 -1.19 6.75 57.61
N ALA A 7 -1.01 7.88 56.95
CA ALA A 7 -1.94 8.39 55.94
C ALA A 7 -1.99 7.49 54.69
N PRO A 8 -3.14 7.39 53.98
CA PRO A 8 -3.26 6.59 52.76
C PRO A 8 -2.58 7.28 51.57
N PRO A 9 -2.11 6.49 50.56
CA PRO A 9 -1.41 7.03 49.40
C PRO A 9 -2.35 7.81 48.48
N GLN A 10 -1.86 8.96 48.08
CA GLN A 10 -2.56 9.85 47.13
C GLN A 10 -2.64 9.21 45.74
N SER A 11 -3.82 9.29 45.15
CA SER A 11 -4.09 8.93 43.76
C SER A 11 -3.34 9.84 42.77
N PRO A 12 -2.88 9.31 41.63
CA PRO A 12 -2.19 10.11 40.62
C PRO A 12 -3.13 11.10 39.93
N PRO A 13 -2.62 12.26 39.48
CA PRO A 13 -3.44 13.33 38.94
C PRO A 13 -4.10 12.94 37.62
N HIS A 14 -5.40 13.23 37.52
CA HIS A 14 -6.16 13.21 36.28
C HIS A 14 -5.56 14.20 35.28
N VAL A 15 -5.04 13.73 34.19
CA VAL A 15 -4.67 14.55 33.05
C VAL A 15 -5.96 14.79 32.24
N HIS A 16 -6.56 15.97 32.41
CA HIS A 16 -7.54 16.51 31.48
C HIS A 16 -6.82 16.89 30.19
N LEU A 17 -7.09 16.17 29.11
CA LEU A 17 -6.75 16.57 27.76
C LEU A 17 -7.93 17.37 27.19
N ASP A 18 -7.94 18.67 27.47
CA ASP A 18 -8.74 19.64 26.74
C ASP A 18 -8.06 19.91 25.40
N LEU A 19 -8.61 19.36 24.31
CA LEU A 19 -8.23 19.73 22.95
C LEU A 19 -9.25 20.74 22.41
N PRO A 20 -8.83 21.94 22.01
CA PRO A 20 -9.72 22.90 21.40
C PRO A 20 -10.17 22.46 20.01
N PHE A 21 -11.43 22.71 19.72
CA PHE A 21 -12.05 22.61 18.42
C PHE A 21 -11.30 23.49 17.39
N ALA A 22 -10.94 22.92 16.31
CA ALA A 22 -10.48 23.40 15.00
C ALA A 22 -9.07 22.94 14.67
N ASP A 23 -8.97 21.84 13.95
CA ASP A 23 -8.12 21.72 12.79
C ASP A 23 -8.19 20.31 12.20
N ARG A 24 -8.85 20.19 11.05
CA ARG A 24 -8.79 19.01 10.17
C ARG A 24 -7.43 18.97 9.46
N LYS A 25 -6.35 18.86 10.20
CA LYS A 25 -5.00 18.64 9.68
C LYS A 25 -4.60 17.21 9.94
N ALA A 26 -3.92 16.63 8.96
CA ALA A 26 -3.41 15.26 8.96
C ALA A 26 -2.92 14.85 10.36
N LEU A 27 -3.59 13.85 10.94
CA LEU A 27 -3.18 13.26 12.20
C LEU A 27 -1.84 12.56 11.96
N ARG A 28 -0.75 13.20 12.33
CA ARG A 28 0.51 12.51 12.52
C ARG A 28 0.28 11.39 13.53
N SER A 29 0.70 10.19 13.20
CA SER A 29 0.62 9.04 14.09
C SER A 29 1.21 9.41 15.46
N SER A 30 0.34 9.63 16.45
CA SER A 30 0.75 9.94 17.83
C SER A 30 1.31 8.72 18.57
N LEU A 31 1.32 7.56 17.93
CA LEU A 31 1.69 6.27 18.52
C LEU A 31 3.21 6.05 18.64
N ILE A 32 4.04 6.80 17.90
CA ILE A 32 5.50 6.58 17.89
C ILE A 32 6.26 7.45 18.92
N LYS A 33 5.59 8.33 19.67
CA LYS A 33 6.26 9.25 20.61
C LYS A 33 6.82 8.61 21.88
N HIS A 34 6.66 7.32 22.13
CA HIS A 34 7.11 6.67 23.38
C HIS A 34 8.29 5.70 23.25
N VAL A 35 8.85 5.50 22.08
CA VAL A 35 10.13 4.79 21.96
C VAL A 35 11.25 5.82 22.04
N GLY A 36 11.97 5.82 23.17
CA GLY A 36 13.06 6.75 23.43
C GLY A 36 14.09 6.70 22.30
N ARG A 37 14.25 7.84 21.63
CA ARG A 37 15.30 8.09 20.66
C ARG A 37 16.66 7.88 21.33
N GLN A 38 17.27 6.72 21.13
CA GLN A 38 18.72 6.60 21.31
C GLN A 38 19.35 7.39 20.15
N LYS A 39 19.95 8.53 20.51
CA LYS A 39 20.81 9.27 19.58
C LYS A 39 22.00 8.39 19.25
N SER A 40 22.04 7.85 18.04
CA SER A 40 23.26 7.31 17.46
C SER A 40 24.32 8.43 17.35
N PRO A 41 25.61 8.13 17.57
CA PRO A 41 26.66 9.14 17.48
C PRO A 41 26.74 9.70 16.07
N GLY A 42 26.80 11.04 15.97
CA GLY A 42 26.72 11.82 14.74
C GLY A 42 27.65 11.31 13.64
N ARG A 43 27.08 10.68 12.64
CA ARG A 43 27.74 10.40 11.35
C ARG A 43 27.88 11.67 10.57
N LYS A 44 29.10 11.99 10.14
CA LYS A 44 29.38 13.09 9.22
C LYS A 44 28.90 12.65 7.83
N THR A 45 27.68 13.03 7.45
CA THR A 45 27.19 12.91 6.07
C THR A 45 27.89 13.93 5.18
N VAL A 46 28.45 13.46 4.06
CA VAL A 46 28.98 14.33 3.03
C VAL A 46 27.79 14.87 2.23
N SER A 47 27.42 16.13 2.48
CA SER A 47 26.35 16.81 1.74
C SER A 47 26.88 17.33 0.41
N PHE A 48 26.24 16.92 -0.70
CA PHE A 48 26.45 17.50 -2.02
C PHE A 48 25.32 18.49 -2.28
N SER A 49 25.63 19.71 -2.74
CA SER A 49 24.63 20.63 -3.22
C SER A 49 24.28 20.25 -4.67
N SER A 50 23.17 19.56 -4.88
CA SER A 50 22.66 19.27 -6.22
C SER A 50 21.96 20.50 -6.80
N LYS A 51 22.48 21.04 -7.88
CA LYS A 51 21.67 21.80 -8.83
C LYS A 51 20.95 20.75 -9.67
N SER A 52 19.65 20.62 -9.52
CA SER A 52 18.80 19.79 -10.36
C SER A 52 18.74 20.41 -11.75
N ASN A 53 19.60 19.95 -12.66
CA ASN A 53 19.32 20.06 -14.08
C ASN A 53 18.50 18.81 -14.44
N ASP A 54 17.32 18.99 -15.03
CA ASP A 54 16.55 17.92 -15.62
C ASP A 54 17.43 17.20 -16.66
N LYS A 55 17.89 16.00 -16.30
CA LYS A 55 18.76 15.18 -17.13
C LYS A 55 17.87 14.42 -18.11
N LYS A 56 17.77 14.94 -19.33
CA LYS A 56 17.00 14.29 -20.40
C LYS A 56 17.85 13.19 -21.02
N ILE A 57 17.72 11.95 -20.55
CA ILE A 57 18.39 10.78 -21.10
C ILE A 57 17.34 9.88 -21.74
N SER A 58 17.43 9.72 -23.07
CA SER A 58 16.54 8.86 -23.85
C SER A 58 17.27 7.79 -24.67
N ASN A 59 18.59 7.94 -24.80
CA ASN A 59 19.45 7.04 -25.56
C ASN A 59 20.93 7.16 -25.13
N VAL A 60 21.78 6.29 -25.65
CA VAL A 60 23.21 6.26 -25.34
C VAL A 60 23.92 7.55 -25.75
N SER A 61 23.51 8.19 -26.85
CA SER A 61 24.10 9.46 -27.30
C SER A 61 23.90 10.58 -26.28
N ASP A 62 22.76 10.59 -25.60
CA ASP A 62 22.51 11.55 -24.50
C ASP A 62 23.46 11.30 -23.34
N CYS A 63 23.79 10.04 -23.03
CA CYS A 63 24.80 9.70 -22.04
C CYS A 63 26.17 10.27 -22.44
N TRP A 64 26.58 10.08 -23.68
CA TRP A 64 27.86 10.62 -24.17
C TRP A 64 27.88 12.13 -24.15
N HIS A 65 26.82 12.80 -24.55
CA HIS A 65 26.70 14.25 -24.48
C HIS A 65 26.79 14.75 -23.03
N PHE A 66 26.12 14.08 -22.10
CA PHE A 66 26.23 14.38 -20.68
C PHE A 66 27.68 14.20 -20.16
N MET A 67 28.35 13.10 -20.55
CA MET A 67 29.73 12.84 -20.17
C MET A 67 30.70 13.88 -20.79
N GLN A 68 30.39 14.41 -21.97
CA GLN A 68 31.18 15.49 -22.58
C GLN A 68 31.02 16.81 -21.81
N THR A 69 29.82 17.13 -21.28
CA THR A 69 29.64 18.29 -20.40
C THR A 69 30.36 18.09 -19.07
N GLY A 70 30.57 16.87 -18.64
CA GLY A 70 31.34 16.44 -17.49
C GLY A 70 30.56 16.39 -16.16
N SER A 71 31.14 15.69 -15.20
CA SER A 71 30.57 15.47 -13.86
C SER A 71 31.65 15.52 -12.79
N GLU A 72 31.25 15.93 -11.57
CA GLU A 72 32.14 15.91 -10.40
C GLU A 72 32.01 14.56 -9.67
N PHE A 73 33.14 13.84 -9.54
CA PHE A 73 33.20 12.57 -8.79
C PHE A 73 34.27 12.64 -7.70
N VAL A 74 34.08 11.84 -6.67
CA VAL A 74 35.12 11.59 -5.68
C VAL A 74 35.91 10.35 -6.12
N LYS A 75 37.16 10.57 -6.49
CA LYS A 75 38.12 9.51 -6.81
C LYS A 75 38.70 8.92 -5.53
N LEU A 76 38.57 7.64 -5.33
CA LEU A 76 39.18 6.91 -4.23
C LEU A 76 40.57 6.40 -4.58
N ARG A 77 41.48 6.35 -3.61
CA ARG A 77 42.81 5.74 -3.71
C ARG A 77 43.17 5.00 -2.45
N GLY A 78 43.96 3.94 -2.58
CA GLY A 78 44.48 3.15 -1.44
C GLY A 78 44.98 4.05 -0.31
N SER A 79 44.87 3.61 0.95
CA SER A 79 45.22 4.35 2.18
C SER A 79 44.28 5.53 2.53
N ASN A 80 42.95 5.37 2.35
CA ASN A 80 41.93 6.34 2.79
C ASN A 80 42.05 7.74 2.17
N ARG A 81 42.63 7.87 0.99
CA ARG A 81 42.73 9.14 0.28
C ARG A 81 41.60 9.32 -0.74
N HIS A 82 40.85 10.39 -0.61
CA HIS A 82 39.78 10.76 -1.55
C HIS A 82 40.08 12.12 -2.18
N PHE A 83 39.73 12.27 -3.47
CA PHE A 83 39.97 13.48 -4.22
C PHE A 83 38.73 13.82 -5.05
N ARG A 84 38.14 14.98 -4.84
CA ARG A 84 37.13 15.52 -5.75
C ARG A 84 37.77 15.90 -7.06
N ARG A 85 37.20 15.44 -8.17
CA ARG A 85 37.71 15.67 -9.53
C ARG A 85 36.53 15.83 -10.47
N PHE A 86 36.69 16.75 -11.41
CA PHE A 86 35.75 16.91 -12.50
C PHE A 86 36.20 16.03 -13.65
N PHE A 87 35.35 15.09 -14.07
CA PHE A 87 35.56 14.14 -15.15
C PHE A 87 34.81 14.57 -16.39
N SER A 88 35.40 14.44 -17.56
CA SER A 88 34.75 14.67 -18.85
C SER A 88 35.24 13.70 -19.90
N LEU A 89 34.36 13.38 -20.86
CA LEU A 89 34.66 12.64 -22.08
C LEU A 89 35.09 13.62 -23.16
N ASP A 90 36.13 13.27 -23.93
CA ASP A 90 36.57 14.10 -25.07
C ASP A 90 35.49 14.13 -26.16
N ALA A 91 35.40 15.19 -26.92
CA ALA A 91 34.44 15.38 -28.00
C ALA A 91 34.54 14.30 -29.10
N ASP A 92 35.73 13.72 -29.30
CA ASP A 92 36.00 12.63 -30.22
C ASP A 92 35.75 11.26 -29.62
N LEU A 93 35.20 11.19 -28.41
CA LEU A 93 34.89 9.97 -27.63
C LEU A 93 36.14 9.11 -27.31
N SER A 94 37.36 9.67 -27.45
CA SER A 94 38.57 8.87 -27.35
C SER A 94 39.09 8.66 -25.92
N HIS A 95 38.86 9.63 -25.01
CA HIS A 95 39.43 9.61 -23.68
C HIS A 95 38.50 10.16 -22.61
N ILE A 96 38.61 9.61 -21.43
CA ILE A 96 38.08 10.21 -20.19
C ILE A 96 39.21 11.05 -19.58
N ARG A 97 38.91 12.27 -19.19
CA ARG A 97 39.85 13.20 -18.53
C ARG A 97 39.35 13.65 -17.19
N TRP A 98 40.26 14.09 -16.30
CA TRP A 98 39.86 14.68 -15.02
C TRP A 98 40.75 15.84 -14.58
N THR A 99 40.12 16.80 -13.93
CA THR A 99 40.74 18.02 -13.36
C THR A 99 40.24 18.31 -11.96
N PRO A 100 40.92 19.07 -11.08
CA PRO A 100 42.32 19.49 -11.18
C PRO A 100 43.31 18.34 -10.91
N THR A 101 44.49 18.38 -11.43
CA THR A 101 45.51 17.36 -11.20
C THR A 101 46.91 18.00 -11.26
N ASN A 102 47.81 17.50 -10.41
CA ASN A 102 49.24 17.87 -10.43
C ASN A 102 50.03 17.00 -11.42
N LYS A 103 49.32 16.04 -12.08
CA LYS A 103 49.96 15.19 -13.10
C LYS A 103 50.02 15.89 -14.45
N LYS A 104 50.99 15.50 -15.27
CA LYS A 104 51.05 15.94 -16.68
C LYS A 104 49.73 15.49 -17.38
N PRO A 105 49.20 16.28 -18.35
CA PRO A 105 47.92 16.03 -19.00
C PRO A 105 47.75 14.60 -19.54
N HIS A 106 48.80 13.98 -20.09
CA HIS A 106 48.77 12.61 -20.58
C HIS A 106 48.61 11.54 -19.49
N LYS A 107 48.87 11.89 -18.20
CA LYS A 107 48.69 10.98 -17.05
C LYS A 107 47.39 11.24 -16.30
N ALA A 108 46.57 12.18 -16.75
CA ALA A 108 45.26 12.52 -16.17
C ALA A 108 44.12 12.18 -17.14
N ARG A 109 44.30 11.13 -17.92
CA ARG A 109 43.31 10.62 -18.88
C ARG A 109 43.41 9.09 -19.00
N ILE A 110 42.34 8.47 -19.43
CA ILE A 110 42.27 7.05 -19.81
C ILE A 110 41.70 7.00 -21.22
N ALA A 111 42.37 6.25 -22.11
CA ALA A 111 41.83 6.00 -23.44
C ALA A 111 40.68 4.98 -23.34
N ILE A 112 39.59 5.23 -24.05
CA ILE A 112 38.42 4.32 -24.06
C ILE A 112 38.81 2.93 -24.53
N GLU A 113 39.68 2.80 -25.52
CA GLU A 113 40.22 1.53 -26.03
C GLU A 113 40.96 0.69 -24.96
N ASN A 114 41.48 1.34 -23.92
CA ASN A 114 42.19 0.70 -22.82
C ASN A 114 41.28 0.28 -21.65
N ILE A 115 39.99 0.62 -21.71
CA ILE A 115 39.03 0.19 -20.70
C ILE A 115 38.67 -1.28 -20.96
N ARG A 116 38.86 -2.11 -19.96
CA ARG A 116 38.58 -3.55 -20.01
C ARG A 116 37.18 -3.86 -19.49
N GLU A 117 36.76 -3.17 -18.44
CA GLU A 117 35.49 -3.44 -17.78
C GLU A 117 35.03 -2.20 -17.00
N VAL A 118 33.72 -2.03 -16.89
CA VAL A 118 33.07 -1.02 -16.03
C VAL A 118 32.14 -1.75 -15.07
N ARG A 119 32.27 -1.51 -13.77
CA ARG A 119 31.51 -2.18 -12.71
C ARG A 119 30.75 -1.15 -11.89
N LEU A 120 29.47 -1.39 -11.64
CA LEU A 120 28.64 -0.61 -10.73
C LEU A 120 28.68 -1.24 -9.32
N GLY A 121 28.61 -0.40 -8.28
CA GLY A 121 28.57 -0.85 -6.87
C GLY A 121 29.95 -1.17 -6.27
N LYS A 122 29.97 -1.78 -5.07
CA LYS A 122 31.18 -2.11 -4.29
C LYS A 122 31.92 -3.34 -4.81
N ASN A 123 32.27 -3.34 -6.07
CA ASN A 123 32.86 -4.49 -6.76
C ASN A 123 34.38 -4.58 -6.74
N THR A 124 35.09 -3.62 -6.15
CA THR A 124 36.55 -3.64 -5.94
C THR A 124 36.87 -3.78 -4.45
N GLU A 125 38.04 -4.38 -4.15
CA GLU A 125 38.50 -4.49 -2.76
C GLU A 125 38.63 -3.13 -2.07
N GLN A 126 39.08 -2.13 -2.83
CA GLN A 126 39.23 -0.77 -2.35
C GLN A 126 37.89 -0.12 -1.97
N LEU A 127 36.83 -0.35 -2.74
CA LEU A 127 35.49 0.17 -2.42
C LEU A 127 34.90 -0.53 -1.19
N ARG A 128 35.12 -1.84 -1.03
CA ARG A 128 34.67 -2.61 0.15
C ARG A 128 35.38 -2.17 1.43
N LEU A 129 36.67 -1.87 1.37
CA LEU A 129 37.46 -1.39 2.49
C LEU A 129 37.11 0.06 2.88
N SER A 130 36.55 0.84 1.94
CA SER A 130 36.17 2.23 2.17
C SER A 130 34.94 2.40 3.05
N ASP A 131 34.04 1.40 3.11
CA ASP A 131 32.83 1.41 3.95
C ASP A 131 33.12 1.59 5.45
N SER A 132 34.16 0.96 5.94
CA SER A 132 34.57 1.06 7.35
C SER A 132 35.07 2.45 7.73
N ASN A 133 35.44 3.28 6.76
CA ASN A 133 36.14 4.57 6.98
C ASN A 133 35.31 5.81 6.61
N PHE A 134 34.33 5.70 5.73
CA PHE A 134 33.58 6.85 5.18
C PHE A 134 32.08 6.86 5.52
N GLY A 135 31.60 5.88 6.26
CA GLY A 135 30.17 5.67 6.48
C GLY A 135 29.52 5.00 5.24
N ASP A 136 28.24 4.71 5.36
CA ASP A 136 27.44 3.96 4.39
C ASP A 136 27.40 4.70 3.03
N LEU A 137 28.34 4.34 2.14
CA LEU A 137 28.32 4.81 0.76
C LEU A 137 27.26 3.98 0.02
N GLN A 138 26.31 4.65 -0.62
CA GLN A 138 25.26 4.00 -1.39
C GLN A 138 25.87 3.28 -2.59
N ASP A 139 25.63 1.97 -2.73
CA ASP A 139 26.17 1.12 -3.80
C ASP A 139 25.88 1.68 -5.20
N GLU A 140 24.71 2.30 -5.37
CA GLU A 140 24.24 2.85 -6.63
C GLU A 140 25.02 4.07 -7.10
N CYS A 141 25.67 4.77 -6.18
CA CYS A 141 26.53 5.92 -6.49
C CYS A 141 27.99 5.54 -6.77
N LEU A 142 28.32 4.25 -6.65
CA LEU A 142 29.68 3.75 -6.77
C LEU A 142 29.89 3.06 -8.10
N PHE A 143 30.99 3.33 -8.75
CA PHE A 143 31.41 2.58 -9.93
C PHE A 143 32.93 2.57 -10.11
N SER A 144 33.40 1.53 -10.79
CA SER A 144 34.84 1.34 -11.05
C SER A 144 35.08 1.13 -12.54
N VAL A 145 36.12 1.81 -13.05
CA VAL A 145 36.63 1.61 -14.41
C VAL A 145 37.93 0.84 -14.31
N ILE A 146 37.96 -0.37 -14.92
CA ILE A 146 39.12 -1.25 -14.97
C ILE A 146 39.79 -1.06 -16.33
N TYR A 147 41.07 -0.71 -16.35
CA TYR A 147 41.76 -0.33 -17.58
C TYR A 147 43.22 -0.78 -17.59
N GLY A 148 43.81 -0.78 -18.77
CA GLY A 148 45.20 -1.19 -19.01
C GLY A 148 45.44 -2.68 -18.97
N ASP A 149 46.65 -3.10 -19.25
CA ASP A 149 47.03 -4.49 -19.26
C ASP A 149 47.27 -5.05 -17.86
N ASP A 150 47.57 -4.17 -16.90
CA ASP A 150 47.78 -4.52 -15.50
C ASP A 150 46.47 -4.46 -14.68
N TYR A 151 45.30 -4.31 -15.32
CA TYR A 151 43.98 -4.22 -14.67
C TYR A 151 43.92 -3.14 -13.58
N GLU A 152 44.50 -1.97 -13.83
CA GLU A 152 44.39 -0.84 -12.93
C GLU A 152 42.94 -0.45 -12.70
N THR A 153 42.60 -0.02 -11.47
CA THR A 153 41.25 0.42 -11.12
C THR A 153 41.16 1.93 -10.90
N LEU A 154 40.09 2.51 -11.43
CA LEU A 154 39.66 3.86 -11.14
C LEU A 154 38.31 3.80 -10.40
N ASP A 155 38.33 3.91 -9.06
CA ASP A 155 37.15 3.81 -8.22
C ASP A 155 36.59 5.23 -8.00
N LEU A 156 35.30 5.39 -8.30
CA LEU A 156 34.60 6.67 -8.33
C LEU A 156 33.33 6.61 -7.51
N VAL A 157 33.03 7.72 -6.82
CA VAL A 157 31.78 7.96 -6.11
C VAL A 157 31.09 9.15 -6.77
N ALA A 158 29.92 8.93 -7.31
CA ALA A 158 29.06 9.94 -7.90
C ALA A 158 28.28 10.72 -6.84
N SER A 159 27.76 11.89 -7.20
CA SER A 159 26.91 12.71 -6.34
C SER A 159 25.51 12.13 -6.17
N CYS A 160 25.03 11.38 -7.15
CA CYS A 160 23.76 10.66 -7.16
C CYS A 160 23.87 9.41 -8.05
N ALA A 161 22.92 8.50 -7.90
CA ALA A 161 22.87 7.26 -8.68
C ALA A 161 22.71 7.51 -10.19
N ASP A 162 21.99 8.57 -10.58
CA ASP A 162 21.81 8.91 -11.99
C ASP A 162 23.12 9.24 -12.68
N ASP A 163 24.00 10.03 -12.03
CA ASP A 163 25.33 10.35 -12.59
C ASP A 163 26.16 9.09 -12.77
N ALA A 164 26.16 8.20 -11.79
CA ALA A 164 26.84 6.92 -11.90
C ALA A 164 26.27 6.07 -13.06
N ASN A 165 24.95 5.95 -13.15
CA ASN A 165 24.28 5.18 -14.18
C ASN A 165 24.53 5.73 -15.60
N ILE A 166 24.49 7.08 -15.77
CA ILE A 166 24.77 7.72 -17.06
C ILE A 166 26.20 7.41 -17.51
N TRP A 167 27.18 7.58 -16.61
CA TRP A 167 28.58 7.31 -16.92
C TRP A 167 28.85 5.83 -17.16
N VAL A 168 28.31 4.94 -16.36
CA VAL A 168 28.46 3.48 -16.54
C VAL A 168 27.85 3.07 -17.88
N THR A 169 26.60 3.49 -18.17
CA THR A 169 25.91 3.19 -19.43
C THR A 169 26.69 3.70 -20.65
N GLY A 170 27.13 4.97 -20.60
CA GLY A 170 27.89 5.58 -21.67
C GLY A 170 29.24 4.88 -21.91
N LEU A 171 29.94 4.50 -20.84
CA LEU A 171 31.24 3.79 -20.94
C LEU A 171 31.06 2.35 -21.42
N MET A 172 30.08 1.63 -20.92
CA MET A 172 29.78 0.26 -21.36
C MET A 172 29.46 0.24 -22.86
N ALA A 173 28.68 1.22 -23.34
CA ALA A 173 28.40 1.34 -24.76
C ALA A 173 29.63 1.64 -25.60
N LEU A 174 30.58 2.49 -25.12
CA LEU A 174 31.83 2.79 -25.82
C LEU A 174 32.82 1.62 -25.84
N THR A 175 32.79 0.74 -24.83
CA THR A 175 33.72 -0.39 -24.70
C THR A 175 33.20 -1.67 -25.33
N SER A 176 31.91 -1.75 -25.67
CA SER A 176 31.34 -2.92 -26.34
C SER A 176 31.93 -3.04 -27.76
N THR A 177 32.64 -4.13 -28.03
CA THR A 177 33.36 -4.42 -29.31
C THR A 177 32.46 -4.55 -30.54
N LYS A 178 31.17 -4.29 -30.44
CA LYS A 178 30.17 -4.34 -31.53
C LYS A 178 29.80 -2.96 -32.10
N TYR A 179 30.26 -1.88 -31.51
CA TYR A 179 30.13 -0.57 -32.12
C TYR A 179 31.34 -0.30 -33.02
N ASP A 180 31.31 -0.83 -34.22
CA ASP A 180 32.15 -0.33 -35.33
C ASP A 180 31.66 1.07 -35.70
N CYS A 181 31.88 2.02 -34.80
CA CYS A 181 31.64 3.42 -35.05
C CYS A 181 32.82 4.04 -35.86
N LYS A 182 32.92 3.66 -37.11
CA LYS A 182 33.40 4.66 -38.08
C LYS A 182 32.26 5.66 -38.27
N PRO A 183 32.50 6.97 -38.14
CA PRO A 183 31.49 7.97 -38.44
C PRO A 183 31.25 8.03 -39.96
N THR A 184 30.59 7.10 -40.51
CA THR A 184 29.98 7.12 -41.82
C THR A 184 28.54 7.53 -41.62
N THR A 185 28.25 8.75 -41.92
CA THR A 185 27.03 9.54 -42.12
C THR A 185 25.79 8.78 -42.67
N ILE A 186 25.38 7.72 -42.01
CA ILE A 186 24.02 7.18 -42.09
C ILE A 186 23.73 6.68 -40.67
N ALA A 187 23.10 7.54 -39.86
CA ALA A 187 22.53 7.13 -38.60
C ALA A 187 21.47 6.06 -38.89
N TRP A 188 21.78 4.81 -38.60
CA TRP A 188 20.82 3.73 -38.66
C TRP A 188 19.75 4.01 -37.60
N ALA A 189 18.54 4.35 -38.04
CA ALA A 189 17.43 4.53 -37.11
C ALA A 189 17.28 3.28 -36.22
N THR A 190 17.17 3.48 -34.92
CA THR A 190 16.92 2.40 -33.94
C THR A 190 15.59 1.70 -34.24
N LEU A 191 15.37 0.49 -33.71
CA LEU A 191 14.07 -0.19 -33.82
C LEU A 191 12.91 0.73 -33.38
N ARG A 192 13.13 1.46 -32.29
CA ARG A 192 12.18 2.41 -31.77
C ARG A 192 11.88 3.57 -32.73
N GLU A 193 12.90 4.16 -33.33
CA GLU A 193 12.76 5.26 -34.29
C GLU A 193 12.06 4.85 -35.56
N ARG A 194 12.35 3.64 -36.06
CA ARG A 194 11.64 3.09 -37.23
C ARG A 194 10.17 2.86 -36.95
N TRP A 195 9.86 2.29 -35.77
CA TRP A 195 8.48 2.11 -35.33
C TRP A 195 7.73 3.44 -35.21
N LEU A 196 8.31 4.42 -34.49
CA LEU A 196 7.68 5.75 -34.35
C LEU A 196 7.52 6.45 -35.70
N GLY A 197 8.52 6.28 -36.58
CA GLY A 197 8.44 6.78 -37.96
C GLY A 197 7.31 6.14 -38.75
N SER A 198 7.04 4.84 -38.59
CA SER A 198 5.91 4.18 -39.26
C SER A 198 4.56 4.66 -38.69
N VAL A 199 4.49 4.83 -37.36
CA VAL A 199 3.29 5.39 -36.70
C VAL A 199 2.96 6.80 -37.22
N PHE A 200 4.00 7.63 -37.44
CA PHE A 200 3.83 8.94 -38.05
C PHE A 200 3.35 8.84 -39.51
N ASP A 201 3.99 7.98 -40.32
CA ASP A 201 3.66 7.80 -41.74
C ASP A 201 2.22 7.31 -41.96
N GLU A 202 1.63 6.56 -41.06
CA GLU A 202 0.22 6.15 -41.08
C GLU A 202 -0.74 7.33 -40.99
N GLU A 203 -0.38 8.38 -40.23
CA GLU A 203 -1.18 9.62 -40.07
C GLU A 203 -0.86 10.69 -41.14
N ASP A 204 0.20 10.51 -41.95
CA ASP A 204 0.57 11.35 -43.07
C ASP A 204 0.47 10.58 -44.41
N PRO A 205 -0.71 10.09 -44.86
CA PRO A 205 -0.87 9.28 -46.05
C PRO A 205 -0.53 10.06 -47.32
N ASP A 206 -0.69 11.37 -47.26
CA ASP A 206 -0.35 12.29 -48.37
C ASP A 206 1.15 12.60 -48.48
N ARG A 207 1.97 12.09 -47.57
CA ARG A 207 3.44 12.34 -47.48
C ARG A 207 3.80 13.81 -47.50
N LYS A 208 3.09 14.63 -46.74
CA LYS A 208 3.37 16.06 -46.56
C LYS A 208 4.61 16.32 -45.75
N GLY A 209 5.05 15.29 -44.96
CA GLY A 209 6.20 15.34 -44.02
C GLY A 209 5.93 16.05 -42.70
N PHE A 210 4.67 16.49 -42.47
CA PHE A 210 4.27 17.10 -41.20
C PHE A 210 2.81 16.77 -40.85
N ILE A 211 2.49 16.79 -39.55
CA ILE A 211 1.14 16.68 -38.97
C ILE A 211 0.85 17.92 -38.12
N ASP A 212 -0.42 18.22 -37.87
CA ASP A 212 -0.79 19.33 -36.97
C ASP A 212 -0.67 18.95 -35.50
N GLU A 213 -0.59 19.99 -34.62
CA GLU A 213 -0.42 19.79 -33.17
C GLU A 213 -1.52 18.88 -32.55
N ASN A 214 -2.78 18.97 -33.00
CA ASN A 214 -3.87 18.17 -32.42
C ASN A 214 -3.72 16.72 -32.85
N THR A 215 -3.37 16.45 -34.08
CA THR A 215 -3.07 15.11 -34.61
C THR A 215 -1.86 14.52 -33.85
N ALA A 216 -0.78 15.29 -33.65
CA ALA A 216 0.36 14.83 -32.86
C ALA A 216 -0.02 14.47 -31.42
N VAL A 217 -0.86 15.27 -30.75
CA VAL A 217 -1.36 14.98 -29.40
C VAL A 217 -2.18 13.69 -29.37
N GLN A 218 -3.06 13.49 -30.37
CA GLN A 218 -3.88 12.28 -30.46
C GLN A 218 -3.01 11.05 -30.72
N LEU A 219 -2.06 11.14 -31.62
CA LEU A 219 -1.15 10.06 -31.99
C LEU A 219 -0.28 9.61 -30.81
N ILE A 220 0.34 10.56 -30.09
CA ILE A 220 1.11 10.23 -28.87
C ILE A 220 0.22 9.53 -27.85
N ARG A 221 -1.03 9.99 -27.67
CA ARG A 221 -1.95 9.39 -26.70
C ARG A 221 -2.44 8.00 -27.13
N GLN A 222 -2.63 7.75 -28.41
CA GLN A 222 -2.99 6.43 -28.94
C GLN A 222 -1.82 5.46 -28.76
N THR A 223 -0.61 5.91 -29.07
CA THR A 223 0.62 5.13 -28.95
C THR A 223 0.97 4.81 -27.48
N ASN A 224 0.76 5.78 -26.57
CA ASN A 224 0.96 5.59 -25.13
C ASN A 224 -0.20 6.18 -24.30
N PRO A 225 -1.26 5.39 -24.04
CA PRO A 225 -2.42 5.83 -23.26
C PRO A 225 -2.12 6.20 -21.79
N THR A 226 -0.97 5.78 -21.29
CA THR A 226 -0.58 6.03 -19.86
C THR A 226 -0.13 7.46 -19.63
N LEU A 227 0.23 8.20 -20.67
CA LEU A 227 0.71 9.57 -20.57
C LEU A 227 -0.43 10.58 -20.31
N ALA A 228 -0.19 11.54 -19.41
CA ALA A 228 -1.17 12.58 -19.11
C ALA A 228 -1.36 13.53 -20.29
N LEU A 229 -2.63 13.74 -20.68
CA LEU A 229 -3.00 14.60 -21.81
C LEU A 229 -2.49 16.04 -21.67
N SER A 230 -2.46 16.57 -20.44
CA SER A 230 -1.93 17.91 -20.15
C SER A 230 -0.44 18.02 -20.48
N ARG A 231 0.37 17.00 -20.10
CA ARG A 231 1.80 16.94 -20.40
C ARG A 231 2.06 16.86 -21.90
N ILE A 232 1.34 16.00 -22.60
CA ILE A 232 1.42 15.87 -24.06
C ILE A 232 1.15 17.23 -24.71
N LYS A 233 0.01 17.87 -24.37
CA LYS A 233 -0.38 19.18 -24.96
C LYS A 233 0.64 20.28 -24.69
N ASN A 234 1.20 20.33 -23.47
CA ASN A 234 2.20 21.35 -23.14
C ASN A 234 3.49 21.18 -23.97
N LYS A 235 3.98 19.93 -24.07
CA LYS A 235 5.20 19.63 -24.81
C LYS A 235 5.04 19.81 -26.32
N VAL A 236 3.92 19.37 -26.89
CA VAL A 236 3.61 19.60 -28.31
C VAL A 236 3.54 21.09 -28.61
N LYS A 237 2.90 21.88 -27.73
CA LYS A 237 2.87 23.34 -27.87
C LYS A 237 4.25 24.00 -27.75
N GLU A 238 5.09 23.54 -26.83
CA GLU A 238 6.49 24.01 -26.70
C GLU A 238 7.26 23.77 -28.00
N ALA A 239 7.16 22.58 -28.57
CA ALA A 239 7.79 22.25 -29.86
C ALA A 239 7.27 23.13 -30.99
N GLY A 240 5.94 23.30 -31.13
CA GLY A 240 5.33 24.14 -32.16
C GLY A 240 5.60 25.64 -32.03
N CYS A 241 6.03 26.13 -30.85
CA CYS A 241 6.36 27.53 -30.62
C CYS A 241 7.78 27.93 -31.05
N SER A 242 8.68 26.97 -31.23
CA SER A 242 10.08 27.20 -31.61
C SER A 242 10.29 27.40 -33.10
N LEU A 243 9.27 27.20 -33.92
CA LEU A 243 9.35 27.30 -35.38
C LEU A 243 9.06 28.69 -35.93
N ASP A 244 9.64 29.01 -37.08
CA ASP A 244 9.34 30.21 -37.84
C ASP A 244 7.86 30.39 -38.11
N ALA A 245 7.37 31.60 -38.31
CA ALA A 245 5.93 31.90 -38.45
C ALA A 245 5.22 31.10 -39.56
N VAL A 246 5.92 30.56 -40.54
CA VAL A 246 5.40 29.75 -41.67
C VAL A 246 5.20 28.26 -41.26
N GLU A 247 6.01 27.79 -40.32
CA GLU A 247 6.00 26.38 -39.82
C GLU A 247 5.25 26.23 -38.50
N ARG A 248 4.71 27.32 -37.95
CA ARG A 248 4.00 27.30 -36.69
C ARG A 248 2.80 26.36 -36.70
N GLY A 249 2.77 25.42 -35.73
CA GLY A 249 1.68 24.45 -35.59
C GLY A 249 1.84 23.20 -36.45
N LYS A 250 2.96 23.03 -37.14
CA LYS A 250 3.35 21.81 -37.85
C LYS A 250 4.41 21.06 -37.07
N ILE A 251 4.27 19.75 -36.98
CA ILE A 251 5.25 18.86 -36.35
C ILE A 251 5.80 17.93 -37.43
N HIS A 252 7.09 18.03 -37.68
CA HIS A 252 7.78 17.15 -38.64
C HIS A 252 8.08 15.78 -38.05
N LYS A 253 8.32 14.77 -38.88
CA LYS A 253 8.55 13.37 -38.48
C LYS A 253 9.68 13.24 -37.45
N ASP A 254 10.83 13.86 -37.67
CA ASP A 254 11.98 13.78 -36.76
C ASP A 254 11.65 14.47 -35.43
N GLU A 255 10.95 15.60 -35.46
CA GLU A 255 10.48 16.32 -34.27
C GLU A 255 9.48 15.50 -33.48
N PHE A 256 8.55 14.81 -34.14
CA PHE A 256 7.60 13.90 -33.50
C PHE A 256 8.31 12.77 -32.78
N VAL A 257 9.30 12.13 -33.41
CA VAL A 257 10.10 11.04 -32.83
C VAL A 257 10.84 11.53 -31.57
N GLU A 258 11.52 12.67 -31.64
CA GLU A 258 12.24 13.22 -30.49
C GLU A 258 11.28 13.67 -29.38
N LEU A 259 10.15 14.29 -29.73
CA LEU A 259 9.12 14.69 -28.80
C LEU A 259 8.55 13.48 -28.04
N TYR A 260 8.22 12.40 -28.77
CA TYR A 260 7.73 11.18 -28.14
C TYR A 260 8.77 10.56 -27.20
N LYS A 261 10.02 10.47 -27.63
CA LYS A 261 11.12 9.98 -26.77
C LYS A 261 11.25 10.81 -25.49
N GLU A 262 11.20 12.15 -25.59
CA GLU A 262 11.29 13.04 -24.44
C GLU A 262 10.13 12.83 -23.44
N ILE A 263 8.91 12.62 -23.94
CA ILE A 263 7.72 12.48 -23.09
C ILE A 263 7.59 11.08 -22.50
N ALA A 264 7.88 10.04 -23.29
CA ALA A 264 7.57 8.64 -22.97
C ALA A 264 8.72 7.90 -22.28
N THR A 265 9.97 8.31 -22.50
CA THR A 265 11.13 7.61 -21.92
C THR A 265 11.26 7.94 -20.43
N ARG A 266 11.40 6.89 -19.65
CA ARG A 266 11.71 6.94 -18.22
C ARG A 266 13.18 6.58 -18.03
N PRO A 267 14.03 7.52 -17.58
CA PRO A 267 15.47 7.29 -17.47
C PRO A 267 15.81 6.06 -16.62
N GLU A 268 15.13 5.87 -15.50
CA GLU A 268 15.37 4.74 -14.61
C GLU A 268 15.07 3.38 -15.28
N VAL A 269 14.04 3.30 -16.12
CA VAL A 269 13.70 2.09 -16.89
C VAL A 269 14.71 1.87 -18.02
N TYR A 270 15.11 2.94 -18.70
CA TYR A 270 16.13 2.88 -19.75
C TYR A 270 17.48 2.38 -19.21
N PHE A 271 17.94 2.92 -18.07
CA PHE A 271 19.18 2.46 -17.44
C PHE A 271 19.08 1.01 -16.97
N LEU A 272 17.92 0.60 -16.46
CA LEU A 272 17.68 -0.79 -16.09
C LEU A 272 17.81 -1.70 -17.31
N MET A 273 17.16 -1.35 -18.42
CA MET A 273 17.20 -2.13 -19.67
C MET A 273 18.63 -2.27 -20.19
N VAL A 274 19.38 -1.17 -20.29
CA VAL A 274 20.77 -1.18 -20.82
C VAL A 274 21.71 -1.98 -19.93
N ARG A 275 21.45 -2.07 -18.62
CA ARG A 275 22.25 -2.89 -17.69
C ARG A 275 22.23 -4.36 -18.07
N TYR A 276 21.11 -4.87 -18.61
CA TYR A 276 20.96 -6.28 -18.99
C TYR A 276 21.33 -6.54 -20.44
N ALA A 277 20.97 -5.64 -21.36
CA ALA A 277 21.12 -5.87 -22.78
C ALA A 277 22.37 -5.28 -23.39
N ASN A 278 22.92 -4.21 -22.81
CA ASN A 278 23.98 -3.41 -23.46
C ASN A 278 23.60 -2.89 -24.86
N LYS A 279 22.29 -2.76 -25.14
CA LYS A 279 21.66 -2.38 -26.40
C LYS A 279 20.38 -1.58 -26.12
N ASP A 280 19.78 -1.02 -27.16
CA ASP A 280 18.50 -0.29 -27.08
C ASP A 280 17.27 -1.23 -27.04
N TYR A 281 17.46 -2.52 -26.86
CA TYR A 281 16.42 -3.53 -26.72
C TYR A 281 16.92 -4.75 -25.94
N LEU A 282 16.01 -5.46 -25.29
CA LEU A 282 16.25 -6.76 -24.66
C LEU A 282 15.94 -7.91 -25.62
N SER A 283 16.83 -8.89 -25.73
CA SER A 283 16.48 -10.19 -26.30
C SER A 283 15.74 -11.03 -25.26
N CYS A 284 15.11 -12.14 -25.67
CA CYS A 284 14.47 -13.07 -24.72
C CYS A 284 15.47 -13.60 -23.67
N GLN A 285 16.75 -13.71 -24.00
CA GLN A 285 17.79 -14.13 -23.04
C GLN A 285 18.08 -13.02 -22.00
N ASP A 286 18.17 -11.76 -22.45
CA ASP A 286 18.37 -10.60 -21.57
C ASP A 286 17.15 -10.41 -20.66
N LEU A 287 15.92 -10.54 -21.22
CA LEU A 287 14.68 -10.46 -20.47
C LEU A 287 14.59 -11.59 -19.42
N ARG A 288 14.95 -12.81 -19.79
CA ARG A 288 15.00 -13.93 -18.86
C ARG A 288 15.96 -13.65 -17.70
N LEU A 289 17.15 -13.16 -17.99
CA LEU A 289 18.15 -12.83 -16.98
C LEU A 289 17.60 -11.76 -16.01
N PHE A 290 16.92 -10.73 -16.53
CA PHE A 290 16.25 -9.72 -15.71
C PHE A 290 15.17 -10.34 -14.80
N LEU A 291 14.29 -11.18 -15.36
CA LEU A 291 13.21 -11.83 -14.63
C LEU A 291 13.71 -12.75 -13.50
N GLU A 292 14.80 -13.48 -13.75
CA GLU A 292 15.39 -14.38 -12.75
C GLU A 292 16.16 -13.61 -11.66
N THR A 293 16.90 -12.56 -12.02
CA THR A 293 17.81 -11.88 -11.08
C THR A 293 17.17 -10.72 -10.33
N GLU A 294 16.38 -9.90 -11.00
CA GLU A 294 15.75 -8.71 -10.38
C GLU A 294 14.33 -9.00 -9.91
N GLN A 295 13.52 -9.71 -10.71
CA GLN A 295 12.15 -10.04 -10.32
C GLN A 295 12.08 -11.30 -9.43
N GLY A 296 13.19 -12.02 -9.27
CA GLY A 296 13.25 -13.21 -8.42
C GLY A 296 12.37 -14.37 -8.91
N MET A 297 12.01 -14.37 -10.19
CA MET A 297 11.19 -15.43 -10.78
C MET A 297 12.00 -16.71 -10.94
N VAL A 298 11.39 -17.85 -10.66
CA VAL A 298 12.04 -19.17 -10.75
C VAL A 298 11.49 -19.94 -11.93
N GLY A 299 12.38 -20.54 -12.73
CA GLY A 299 11.98 -21.41 -13.84
C GLY A 299 11.44 -20.68 -15.06
N VAL A 300 11.92 -19.46 -15.32
CA VAL A 300 11.53 -18.67 -16.50
C VAL A 300 11.96 -19.38 -17.78
N THR A 301 11.02 -19.68 -18.66
CA THR A 301 11.26 -20.31 -19.96
C THR A 301 11.40 -19.28 -21.07
N THR A 302 12.03 -19.65 -22.17
CA THR A 302 12.11 -18.78 -23.36
C THR A 302 10.72 -18.48 -23.92
N GLU A 303 9.83 -19.46 -23.95
CA GLU A 303 8.44 -19.31 -24.38
C GLU A 303 7.68 -18.29 -23.52
N PHE A 304 7.93 -18.26 -22.20
CA PHE A 304 7.37 -17.23 -21.33
C PHE A 304 7.85 -15.85 -21.74
N CYS A 305 9.15 -15.68 -22.03
CA CYS A 305 9.71 -14.40 -22.47
C CYS A 305 9.14 -13.96 -23.81
N GLU A 306 8.97 -14.88 -24.76
CA GLU A 306 8.32 -14.62 -26.07
C GLU A 306 6.87 -14.16 -25.89
N ASN A 307 6.11 -14.78 -24.99
CA ASN A 307 4.75 -14.35 -24.66
C ASN A 307 4.72 -12.95 -24.03
N VAL A 308 5.68 -12.61 -23.18
CA VAL A 308 5.80 -11.27 -22.59
C VAL A 308 6.11 -10.25 -23.68
N VAL A 309 7.02 -10.54 -24.61
CA VAL A 309 7.31 -9.66 -25.77
C VAL A 309 6.06 -9.48 -26.61
N GLU A 310 5.38 -10.57 -26.99
CA GLU A 310 4.14 -10.49 -27.80
C GLU A 310 3.04 -9.66 -27.15
N GLN A 311 2.92 -9.74 -25.83
CA GLN A 311 1.87 -9.04 -25.11
C GLN A 311 2.15 -7.54 -24.94
N TYR A 312 3.40 -7.16 -24.67
CA TYR A 312 3.75 -5.82 -24.19
C TYR A 312 4.53 -4.97 -25.21
N GLU A 313 5.21 -5.57 -26.20
CA GLU A 313 5.97 -4.81 -27.18
C GLU A 313 5.04 -4.14 -28.18
N PRO A 314 5.12 -2.81 -28.37
CA PRO A 314 4.26 -2.13 -29.36
C PRO A 314 4.77 -2.21 -30.79
N SER A 315 6.09 -2.39 -31.02
CA SER A 315 6.69 -2.42 -32.36
C SER A 315 6.49 -3.77 -33.05
N PRO A 316 5.82 -3.84 -34.23
CA PRO A 316 5.66 -5.09 -34.98
C PRO A 316 7.01 -5.73 -35.33
N GLU A 317 7.98 -4.92 -35.82
CA GLU A 317 9.30 -5.41 -36.20
C GLU A 317 10.07 -6.01 -35.00
N ALA A 318 9.93 -5.39 -33.81
CA ALA A 318 10.54 -5.91 -32.58
C ALA A 318 9.89 -7.23 -32.15
N LYS A 319 8.56 -7.35 -32.24
CA LYS A 319 7.82 -8.59 -31.98
C LYS A 319 8.28 -9.73 -32.87
N GLU A 320 8.35 -9.52 -34.18
CA GLU A 320 8.78 -10.54 -35.14
C GLU A 320 10.19 -11.08 -34.83
N ASN A 321 11.05 -10.25 -34.25
CA ASN A 321 12.40 -10.62 -33.88
C ASN A 321 12.55 -11.10 -32.42
N ASN A 322 11.45 -11.16 -31.66
CA ASN A 322 11.44 -11.46 -30.23
C ASN A 322 12.33 -10.51 -29.41
N PHE A 323 12.30 -9.23 -29.75
CA PHE A 323 12.98 -8.17 -29.04
C PHE A 323 12.00 -7.29 -28.28
N MET A 324 12.42 -6.76 -27.14
CA MET A 324 11.63 -5.84 -26.34
C MET A 324 12.32 -4.48 -26.28
N THR A 325 11.69 -3.44 -26.82
CA THR A 325 12.18 -2.06 -26.74
C THR A 325 11.93 -1.45 -25.37
N VAL A 326 12.44 -0.24 -25.13
CA VAL A 326 12.18 0.48 -23.85
C VAL A 326 10.69 0.75 -23.63
N ASP A 327 9.90 0.92 -24.69
CA ASP A 327 8.44 1.14 -24.58
C ASP A 327 7.72 -0.15 -24.16
N GLY A 328 8.06 -1.29 -24.78
CA GLY A 328 7.56 -2.59 -24.38
C GLY A 328 7.97 -2.95 -22.95
N PHE A 329 9.22 -2.71 -22.61
CA PHE A 329 9.75 -2.98 -21.27
C PHE A 329 9.07 -2.07 -20.21
N THR A 330 8.84 -0.80 -20.54
CA THR A 330 8.07 0.11 -19.68
C THR A 330 6.63 -0.37 -19.52
N ALA A 331 5.96 -0.78 -20.60
CA ALA A 331 4.60 -1.30 -20.54
C ALA A 331 4.51 -2.57 -19.67
N PHE A 332 5.49 -3.48 -19.76
CA PHE A 332 5.59 -4.66 -18.91
C PHE A 332 5.74 -4.30 -17.42
N LEU A 333 6.70 -3.42 -17.09
CA LEU A 333 6.94 -3.00 -15.70
C LEU A 333 5.74 -2.26 -15.09
N LEU A 334 4.93 -1.58 -15.91
CA LEU A 334 3.70 -0.90 -15.49
C LEU A 334 2.46 -1.81 -15.49
N SER A 335 2.62 -3.07 -15.87
CA SER A 335 1.52 -4.03 -15.96
C SER A 335 1.15 -4.62 -14.59
N LYS A 336 0.03 -5.35 -14.56
CA LYS A 336 -0.40 -6.07 -13.36
C LYS A 336 0.57 -7.19 -12.96
N ASP A 337 1.38 -7.68 -13.90
CA ASP A 337 2.34 -8.74 -13.66
C ASP A 337 3.52 -8.26 -12.81
N CYS A 338 3.79 -6.95 -12.82
CA CYS A 338 4.82 -6.29 -12.02
C CYS A 338 4.25 -5.42 -10.89
N TRP A 339 2.99 -5.62 -10.46
CA TRP A 339 2.47 -4.88 -9.32
C TRP A 339 3.16 -5.29 -8.03
N ILE A 340 3.24 -4.33 -7.10
CA ILE A 340 3.79 -4.54 -5.75
C ILE A 340 3.04 -5.63 -4.97
N PHE A 341 1.74 -5.81 -5.25
CA PHE A 341 0.89 -6.82 -4.62
C PHE A 341 0.99 -8.13 -5.41
N ASP A 342 1.47 -9.18 -4.75
CA ASP A 342 1.60 -10.52 -5.33
C ASP A 342 0.24 -11.02 -5.87
N PRO A 343 0.13 -11.30 -7.18
CA PRO A 343 -1.11 -11.76 -7.80
C PRO A 343 -1.66 -13.06 -7.21
N SER A 344 -0.81 -13.91 -6.61
CA SER A 344 -1.24 -15.15 -5.97
C SER A 344 -2.20 -14.89 -4.80
N HIS A 345 -2.06 -13.76 -4.12
CA HIS A 345 -2.90 -13.31 -3.02
C HIS A 345 -4.19 -12.60 -3.47
N SER A 346 -4.34 -12.32 -4.77
CA SER A 346 -5.54 -11.68 -5.34
C SER A 346 -6.75 -12.62 -5.46
N ARG A 347 -6.58 -13.90 -5.13
CA ARG A 347 -7.64 -14.90 -5.05
C ARG A 347 -7.66 -15.55 -3.68
N VAL A 348 -8.78 -16.20 -3.33
CA VAL A 348 -8.88 -16.95 -2.07
C VAL A 348 -7.96 -18.17 -2.15
N TRP A 349 -6.93 -18.20 -1.33
CA TRP A 349 -5.92 -19.26 -1.26
C TRP A 349 -5.78 -19.87 0.14
N MET A 350 -6.20 -19.14 1.19
CA MET A 350 -6.18 -19.61 2.56
C MET A 350 -7.24 -20.71 2.79
N ASP A 351 -6.96 -21.63 3.70
CA ASP A 351 -7.93 -22.63 4.12
C ASP A 351 -9.14 -21.95 4.81
N MET A 352 -10.32 -22.07 4.21
CA MET A 352 -11.57 -21.49 4.71
C MET A 352 -12.42 -22.47 5.54
N LYS A 353 -11.89 -23.65 5.84
CA LYS A 353 -12.54 -24.70 6.64
C LYS A 353 -12.08 -24.74 8.10
N GLN A 354 -11.36 -23.71 8.55
CA GLN A 354 -11.01 -23.53 9.94
C GLN A 354 -12.18 -22.87 10.71
N PRO A 355 -12.26 -23.01 12.04
CA PRO A 355 -13.24 -22.30 12.86
C PRO A 355 -13.17 -20.77 12.71
N PHE A 356 -14.30 -20.07 12.90
CA PHE A 356 -14.33 -18.58 12.86
C PHE A 356 -13.32 -17.93 13.80
N SER A 357 -12.96 -18.57 14.92
CA SER A 357 -11.95 -18.07 15.86
C SER A 357 -10.54 -18.00 15.28
N LYS A 358 -10.29 -18.66 14.14
CA LYS A 358 -8.98 -18.69 13.46
C LYS A 358 -8.80 -17.59 12.42
N TYR A 359 -9.77 -16.71 12.22
CA TYR A 359 -9.69 -15.64 11.23
C TYR A 359 -9.78 -14.26 11.84
N PHE A 360 -9.09 -13.31 11.26
CA PHE A 360 -9.49 -11.91 11.29
C PHE A 360 -10.65 -11.73 10.32
N ILE A 361 -11.67 -10.97 10.73
CA ILE A 361 -12.92 -10.78 9.97
C ILE A 361 -13.17 -9.29 9.81
N ALA A 362 -13.24 -8.81 8.58
CA ALA A 362 -13.46 -7.41 8.28
C ALA A 362 -14.79 -6.91 8.89
N SER A 363 -14.72 -6.04 9.88
CA SER A 363 -15.87 -5.62 10.67
C SER A 363 -16.06 -4.11 10.65
N SER A 364 -17.32 -3.68 10.55
CA SER A 364 -17.69 -2.27 10.64
C SER A 364 -18.52 -1.99 11.90
N HIS A 365 -18.51 -0.72 12.31
CA HIS A 365 -19.34 -0.18 13.38
C HIS A 365 -20.30 0.86 12.78
N LYS A 366 -21.58 0.81 13.18
CA LYS A 366 -22.64 1.72 12.69
C LYS A 366 -22.61 1.93 11.19
N THR A 367 -22.62 0.82 10.47
CA THR A 367 -22.36 0.74 9.03
C THR A 367 -23.30 1.58 8.16
N TYR A 368 -24.48 1.91 8.69
CA TYR A 368 -25.52 2.71 8.04
C TYR A 368 -25.24 4.24 8.07
N LEU A 369 -24.15 4.70 8.71
CA LEU A 369 -23.76 6.13 8.73
C LEU A 369 -22.82 6.43 7.55
N VAL A 370 -22.96 7.62 6.98
CA VAL A 370 -22.10 8.09 5.86
C VAL A 370 -21.16 9.22 6.28
N GLU A 371 -21.38 9.83 7.42
CA GLU A 371 -20.57 10.90 8.02
C GLU A 371 -20.25 10.55 9.50
N ASP A 372 -20.13 11.56 10.37
CA ASP A 372 -19.92 11.35 11.80
C ASP A 372 -21.15 10.66 12.46
N GLN A 373 -21.11 10.41 13.78
CA GLN A 373 -22.20 9.74 14.49
C GLN A 373 -23.49 10.55 14.55
N GLN A 374 -23.46 11.85 14.28
CA GLN A 374 -24.62 12.71 14.15
C GLN A 374 -25.05 12.87 12.68
N GLY A 375 -24.27 12.33 11.77
CA GLY A 375 -24.52 12.37 10.33
C GLY A 375 -25.72 11.54 9.87
N PRO A 376 -26.09 11.66 8.60
CA PRO A 376 -27.26 10.98 8.08
C PRO A 376 -27.06 9.47 8.01
N ALA A 377 -28.07 8.73 8.45
CA ALA A 377 -28.22 7.31 8.13
C ALA A 377 -28.61 7.17 6.65
N ASN A 378 -27.86 6.36 5.89
CA ASN A 378 -28.09 6.13 4.47
C ASN A 378 -27.67 4.71 4.09
N VAL A 379 -28.36 4.10 3.13
CA VAL A 379 -28.05 2.78 2.58
C VAL A 379 -26.71 2.76 1.83
N ASP A 380 -26.21 3.93 1.42
CA ASP A 380 -24.89 4.06 0.78
C ASP A 380 -23.74 3.66 1.71
N GLY A 381 -23.88 3.90 3.03
CA GLY A 381 -22.92 3.43 4.03
C GLY A 381 -22.79 1.90 4.02
N LEU A 382 -23.93 1.19 3.98
CA LEU A 382 -23.98 -0.28 3.87
C LEU A 382 -23.32 -0.77 2.57
N THR A 383 -23.67 -0.14 1.45
CA THR A 383 -23.12 -0.50 0.14
C THR A 383 -21.62 -0.24 0.07
N SER A 384 -21.16 0.90 0.61
CA SER A 384 -19.75 1.27 0.65
C SER A 384 -18.93 0.27 1.46
N ALA A 385 -19.36 -0.09 2.68
CA ALA A 385 -18.66 -1.07 3.51
C ALA A 385 -18.59 -2.45 2.84
N LEU A 386 -19.68 -2.92 2.24
CA LEU A 386 -19.73 -4.22 1.55
C LEU A 386 -18.80 -4.25 0.32
N LYS A 387 -18.74 -3.15 -0.47
CA LYS A 387 -17.80 -3.01 -1.59
C LYS A 387 -16.33 -2.99 -1.16
N ARG A 388 -16.06 -2.61 0.09
CA ARG A 388 -14.74 -2.57 0.72
C ARG A 388 -14.44 -3.82 1.56
N ASN A 389 -15.01 -4.95 1.15
CA ASN A 389 -14.77 -6.31 1.70
C ASN A 389 -15.25 -6.52 3.14
N CYS A 390 -16.07 -5.65 3.71
CA CYS A 390 -16.62 -5.84 5.06
C CYS A 390 -17.52 -7.08 5.14
N ARG A 391 -17.34 -7.88 6.19
CA ARG A 391 -18.12 -9.13 6.43
C ARG A 391 -18.90 -9.13 7.73
N VAL A 392 -18.70 -8.13 8.58
CA VAL A 392 -19.55 -7.89 9.75
C VAL A 392 -20.11 -6.48 9.67
N ILE A 393 -21.40 -6.33 9.49
CA ILE A 393 -22.11 -5.06 9.42
C ILE A 393 -23.09 -4.94 10.58
N GLU A 394 -23.33 -3.71 11.05
CA GLU A 394 -24.15 -3.45 12.21
C GLU A 394 -25.40 -2.66 11.86
N LEU A 395 -26.53 -3.02 12.45
CA LEU A 395 -27.79 -2.29 12.39
C LEU A 395 -28.37 -2.08 13.81
N ASP A 396 -28.65 -0.82 14.15
CA ASP A 396 -29.33 -0.46 15.41
C ASP A 396 -30.82 -0.28 15.15
N LEU A 397 -31.63 -1.19 15.72
CA LEU A 397 -33.06 -1.29 15.49
C LEU A 397 -33.84 -0.49 16.56
N TRP A 398 -34.66 0.43 16.11
CA TRP A 398 -35.50 1.29 16.96
C TRP A 398 -36.97 1.23 16.58
N ASP A 399 -37.84 1.53 17.53
CA ASP A 399 -39.27 1.66 17.26
C ASP A 399 -39.54 2.78 16.25
N PRO A 400 -40.52 2.58 15.36
CA PRO A 400 -40.99 3.65 14.48
C PRO A 400 -41.67 4.78 15.29
N THR A 401 -41.70 5.96 14.69
CA THR A 401 -42.36 7.12 15.27
C THR A 401 -43.73 7.28 14.64
N GLU A 402 -44.80 6.93 15.38
CA GLU A 402 -46.19 6.92 14.87
C GLU A 402 -46.60 8.26 14.30
N SER A 403 -46.15 9.38 14.89
CA SER A 403 -46.42 10.73 14.40
C SER A 403 -45.92 10.98 12.97
N ASN A 404 -45.01 10.18 12.45
CA ASN A 404 -44.45 10.31 11.11
C ASN A 404 -45.03 9.29 10.10
N GLY A 405 -46.05 8.51 10.49
CA GLY A 405 -46.65 7.50 9.62
C GLY A 405 -45.77 6.30 9.32
N GLU A 406 -44.80 6.02 10.14
CA GLU A 406 -43.89 4.89 9.99
C GLU A 406 -44.59 3.60 10.40
N THR A 407 -44.40 2.53 9.59
CA THR A 407 -45.12 1.25 9.77
C THR A 407 -44.16 0.06 10.00
N GLU A 408 -42.88 0.34 10.17
CA GLU A 408 -41.84 -0.69 10.35
C GLU A 408 -40.70 -0.17 11.25
N PRO A 409 -39.88 -1.07 11.85
CA PRO A 409 -38.70 -0.68 12.61
C PRO A 409 -37.71 0.13 11.78
N MET A 410 -37.07 1.11 12.44
CA MET A 410 -36.13 2.04 11.83
C MET A 410 -34.69 1.74 12.24
N VAL A 411 -33.76 1.89 11.31
CA VAL A 411 -32.31 1.85 11.57
C VAL A 411 -31.82 3.27 11.76
N LYS A 412 -31.32 3.57 12.96
CA LYS A 412 -30.82 4.92 13.32
C LYS A 412 -29.84 4.89 14.48
N ASN A 413 -29.06 5.95 14.64
CA ASN A 413 -28.07 6.08 15.71
C ASN A 413 -28.64 6.81 16.92
N GLY A 414 -29.29 6.07 17.83
CA GLY A 414 -29.82 6.58 19.07
C GLY A 414 -31.25 7.15 18.98
N LEU A 415 -31.83 7.41 20.15
CA LEU A 415 -33.23 7.81 20.28
C LEU A 415 -33.53 9.13 19.55
N LEU A 416 -32.62 10.10 19.64
CA LEU A 416 -32.85 11.47 19.15
C LEU A 416 -32.32 11.67 17.70
N ALA A 417 -31.87 10.62 17.04
CA ALA A 417 -31.38 10.73 15.65
C ALA A 417 -32.49 11.19 14.70
N LEU A 418 -32.19 12.26 13.95
CA LEU A 418 -33.13 12.84 12.97
C LEU A 418 -33.17 12.00 11.67
N SER A 419 -32.01 11.46 11.28
CA SER A 419 -31.89 10.62 10.09
C SER A 419 -32.07 9.15 10.45
N LYS A 420 -32.82 8.43 9.61
CA LYS A 420 -33.19 7.03 9.81
C LYS A 420 -33.49 6.37 8.48
N ILE A 421 -33.33 5.05 8.43
CA ILE A 421 -33.63 4.22 7.26
C ILE A 421 -34.68 3.20 7.65
N PRO A 422 -35.72 2.94 6.83
CA PRO A 422 -36.61 1.81 7.02
C PRO A 422 -35.83 0.47 7.00
N LEU A 423 -36.15 -0.43 7.91
CA LEU A 423 -35.44 -1.71 7.98
C LEU A 423 -35.56 -2.49 6.65
N SER A 424 -36.70 -2.46 6.00
CA SER A 424 -36.94 -3.13 4.72
C SER A 424 -35.99 -2.64 3.62
N GLU A 425 -35.72 -1.33 3.57
CA GLU A 425 -34.81 -0.70 2.61
C GLU A 425 -33.36 -1.14 2.88
N ALA A 426 -32.90 -1.09 4.14
CA ALA A 426 -31.59 -1.58 4.54
C ALA A 426 -31.40 -3.04 4.16
N LEU A 427 -32.38 -3.92 4.42
CA LEU A 427 -32.31 -5.36 4.11
C LEU A 427 -32.30 -5.63 2.61
N LYS A 428 -33.04 -4.87 1.80
CA LYS A 428 -33.00 -4.98 0.33
C LYS A 428 -31.60 -4.64 -0.20
N THR A 429 -31.03 -3.54 0.26
CA THR A 429 -29.65 -3.12 -0.10
C THR A 429 -28.62 -4.16 0.30
N ILE A 430 -28.69 -4.68 1.53
CA ILE A 430 -27.81 -5.76 2.00
C ILE A 430 -27.95 -7.01 1.12
N ARG A 431 -29.19 -7.44 0.83
CA ARG A 431 -29.42 -8.61 -0.02
C ARG A 431 -28.81 -8.46 -1.41
N GLN A 432 -28.87 -7.26 -1.98
CA GLN A 432 -28.30 -6.98 -3.30
C GLN A 432 -26.78 -7.08 -3.27
N SER A 433 -26.12 -6.39 -2.32
CA SER A 433 -24.67 -6.18 -2.32
C SER A 433 -23.86 -7.18 -1.47
N ALA A 434 -24.51 -8.03 -0.69
CA ALA A 434 -23.86 -8.92 0.29
C ALA A 434 -22.76 -9.81 -0.29
N PHE A 435 -22.92 -10.27 -1.53
CA PHE A 435 -22.04 -11.27 -2.15
C PHE A 435 -21.42 -10.83 -3.48
N ASP A 436 -21.43 -9.53 -3.78
CA ASP A 436 -20.83 -8.98 -5.02
C ASP A 436 -19.30 -9.14 -5.03
N ARG A 437 -18.68 -9.02 -3.86
CA ARG A 437 -17.21 -9.06 -3.72
C ARG A 437 -16.69 -10.34 -3.11
N SER A 438 -17.49 -11.03 -2.29
CA SER A 438 -17.08 -12.23 -1.57
C SER A 438 -18.23 -13.20 -1.43
N ARG A 439 -17.97 -14.46 -1.70
CA ARG A 439 -18.94 -15.55 -1.51
C ARG A 439 -19.08 -16.02 -0.05
N TYR A 440 -18.16 -15.62 0.83
CA TYR A 440 -18.14 -16.03 2.22
C TYR A 440 -19.19 -15.30 3.06
N PRO A 441 -19.59 -15.86 4.22
CA PRO A 441 -20.75 -15.39 4.95
C PRO A 441 -20.66 -13.90 5.32
N LEU A 442 -21.82 -13.26 5.31
CA LEU A 442 -22.00 -11.94 5.88
C LEU A 442 -22.66 -12.09 7.25
N ILE A 443 -22.07 -11.51 8.27
CA ILE A 443 -22.58 -11.46 9.62
C ILE A 443 -23.29 -10.12 9.82
N LEU A 444 -24.59 -10.17 10.13
CA LEU A 444 -25.40 -9.00 10.42
C LEU A 444 -25.57 -8.89 11.94
N ARG A 445 -24.86 -7.98 12.56
CA ARG A 445 -24.98 -7.68 13.98
C ARG A 445 -26.21 -6.80 14.20
N LEU A 446 -27.11 -7.25 15.08
CA LEU A 446 -28.28 -6.50 15.48
C LEU A 446 -28.12 -5.95 16.89
N SER A 447 -28.20 -4.63 17.00
CA SER A 447 -28.33 -3.91 18.27
C SER A 447 -29.80 -3.54 18.45
N VAL A 448 -30.46 -4.18 19.40
CA VAL A 448 -31.94 -4.13 19.54
C VAL A 448 -32.34 -3.13 20.60
N HIS A 449 -33.01 -2.06 20.19
CA HIS A 449 -33.55 -1.00 21.06
C HIS A 449 -35.06 -0.84 20.91
N CYS A 450 -35.70 -1.68 20.10
CA CYS A 450 -37.14 -1.65 19.87
C CYS A 450 -37.91 -2.58 20.79
N SER A 451 -39.20 -2.29 20.96
CA SER A 451 -40.17 -3.06 21.76
C SER A 451 -40.41 -4.45 21.17
N CYS A 452 -40.90 -5.42 21.97
CA CYS A 452 -41.11 -6.79 21.52
C CYS A 452 -42.08 -6.90 20.32
N GLU A 453 -43.04 -6.02 20.21
CA GLU A 453 -43.99 -5.99 19.08
C GLU A 453 -43.24 -5.66 17.76
N TRP A 454 -42.39 -4.64 17.77
CA TRP A 454 -41.59 -4.26 16.61
C TRP A 454 -40.43 -5.23 16.34
N GLN A 455 -39.94 -5.92 17.36
CA GLN A 455 -38.96 -7.00 17.15
C GLN A 455 -39.61 -8.19 16.36
N LYS A 456 -40.88 -8.50 16.59
CA LYS A 456 -41.60 -9.50 15.79
C LYS A 456 -41.75 -9.08 14.33
N VAL A 457 -42.00 -7.78 14.09
CA VAL A 457 -42.03 -7.21 12.73
C VAL A 457 -40.63 -7.27 12.10
N ALA A 458 -39.58 -6.92 12.84
CA ALA A 458 -38.21 -7.02 12.39
C ALA A 458 -37.81 -8.44 11.98
N ALA A 459 -38.17 -9.43 12.79
CA ALA A 459 -37.93 -10.84 12.48
C ALA A 459 -38.61 -11.28 11.17
N LYS A 460 -39.85 -10.87 10.96
CA LYS A 460 -40.59 -11.10 9.70
C LYS A 460 -39.89 -10.44 8.50
N LEU A 461 -39.50 -9.20 8.64
CA LEU A 461 -38.82 -8.48 7.57
C LEU A 461 -37.48 -9.11 7.21
N LEU A 462 -36.67 -9.53 8.21
CA LEU A 462 -35.41 -10.27 7.99
C LEU A 462 -35.65 -11.52 7.14
N VAL A 463 -36.61 -12.36 7.52
CA VAL A 463 -36.94 -13.59 6.79
C VAL A 463 -37.47 -13.29 5.38
N THR A 464 -38.35 -12.31 5.24
CA THR A 464 -38.98 -11.97 3.96
C THR A 464 -37.98 -11.36 2.97
N HIS A 465 -37.22 -10.36 3.40
CA HIS A 465 -36.34 -9.62 2.48
C HIS A 465 -35.01 -10.36 2.20
N LEU A 466 -34.43 -11.03 3.19
CA LEU A 466 -33.20 -11.80 2.97
C LEU A 466 -33.46 -13.15 2.31
N GLY A 467 -34.65 -13.74 2.56
CA GLY A 467 -35.10 -14.96 1.91
C GLY A 467 -34.13 -16.13 2.07
N THR A 468 -33.82 -16.81 0.98
CA THR A 468 -32.89 -17.95 0.96
C THR A 468 -31.43 -17.61 1.32
N LYS A 469 -31.03 -16.34 1.30
CA LYS A 469 -29.70 -15.93 1.75
C LYS A 469 -29.60 -15.91 3.29
N LEU A 470 -30.70 -15.75 4.01
CA LEU A 470 -30.70 -15.84 5.48
C LEU A 470 -30.47 -17.28 5.94
N TYR A 471 -29.53 -17.46 6.85
CA TYR A 471 -29.38 -18.73 7.56
C TYR A 471 -30.39 -18.80 8.71
N LEU A 472 -31.21 -19.83 8.71
CA LEU A 472 -32.13 -20.10 9.79
C LEU A 472 -31.56 -21.26 10.62
N PRO A 473 -31.25 -21.03 11.91
CA PRO A 473 -30.79 -22.11 12.79
C PRO A 473 -31.81 -23.23 12.93
N SER A 474 -31.34 -24.49 13.03
CA SER A 474 -32.22 -25.63 13.34
C SER A 474 -32.89 -25.43 14.70
N ALA A 475 -34.15 -25.80 14.78
CA ALA A 475 -34.90 -25.76 16.03
C ALA A 475 -34.44 -26.86 17.03
N ASP A 476 -33.66 -27.84 16.59
CA ASP A 476 -33.17 -28.92 17.45
C ASP A 476 -31.84 -28.50 18.12
N PRO A 477 -31.85 -28.28 19.46
CA PRO A 477 -30.64 -27.92 20.21
C PRO A 477 -29.54 -28.99 20.15
N THR A 478 -29.94 -30.26 19.86
CA THR A 478 -28.99 -31.39 19.84
C THR A 478 -28.10 -31.41 18.61
N ASP A 479 -28.44 -30.64 17.56
CA ASP A 479 -27.64 -30.55 16.33
C ASP A 479 -26.27 -29.87 16.57
N TRP A 480 -26.17 -29.03 17.59
CA TRP A 480 -24.94 -28.28 17.94
C TRP A 480 -24.23 -28.83 19.20
N SER A 481 -24.87 -29.73 19.96
CA SER A 481 -24.33 -30.30 21.20
C SER A 481 -23.52 -31.58 21.00
N LYS A 482 -23.71 -32.28 19.89
CA LYS A 482 -22.88 -33.42 19.52
C LYS A 482 -21.62 -32.91 18.83
N GLU A 483 -20.46 -33.47 19.12
CA GLU A 483 -19.12 -33.28 18.57
C GLU A 483 -19.01 -33.02 17.04
N LYS A 484 -20.03 -32.45 16.44
CA LYS A 484 -20.00 -31.99 15.05
C LYS A 484 -19.10 -30.81 14.93
N ALA A 485 -18.35 -30.79 13.84
CA ALA A 485 -17.37 -29.81 13.46
C ALA A 485 -17.75 -28.38 13.84
N ILE A 486 -16.83 -27.65 14.47
CA ILE A 486 -16.98 -26.23 14.79
C ILE A 486 -17.31 -25.47 13.49
N PRO A 487 -18.33 -24.59 13.49
CA PRO A 487 -18.74 -23.86 12.27
C PRO A 487 -17.59 -23.12 11.60
N THR A 488 -17.52 -23.19 10.27
CA THR A 488 -16.46 -22.60 9.46
C THR A 488 -17.02 -21.61 8.44
N PRO A 489 -16.26 -20.63 7.96
CA PRO A 489 -16.71 -19.74 6.87
C PRO A 489 -17.12 -20.51 5.60
N TRP A 490 -16.53 -21.68 5.34
CA TRP A 490 -16.84 -22.52 4.19
C TRP A 490 -18.28 -23.05 4.23
N ASP A 491 -18.79 -23.40 5.41
CA ASP A 491 -20.10 -23.99 5.57
C ASP A 491 -21.25 -23.02 5.26
N PHE A 492 -20.98 -21.73 5.37
CA PHE A 492 -21.98 -20.67 5.21
C PHE A 492 -21.77 -19.81 3.97
N GLN A 493 -21.17 -20.36 2.92
CA GLN A 493 -21.03 -19.60 1.68
C GLN A 493 -22.39 -19.09 1.18
N GLN A 494 -22.46 -17.84 0.74
CA GLN A 494 -23.65 -17.12 0.29
C GLN A 494 -24.80 -17.09 1.33
N ARG A 495 -24.44 -17.15 2.63
CA ARG A 495 -25.41 -17.02 3.73
C ARG A 495 -25.16 -15.74 4.54
N ILE A 496 -26.26 -15.15 4.97
CA ILE A 496 -26.29 -14.04 5.92
C ILE A 496 -26.63 -14.65 7.28
N LEU A 497 -25.77 -14.41 8.26
CA LEU A 497 -25.86 -14.91 9.62
C LEU A 497 -26.23 -13.76 10.55
N ILE A 498 -27.16 -13.98 11.47
CA ILE A 498 -27.53 -12.96 12.47
C ILE A 498 -26.65 -13.13 13.71
N MET A 499 -26.02 -12.05 14.16
CA MET A 499 -25.28 -11.99 15.42
C MET A 499 -26.03 -11.08 16.40
N GLY A 500 -26.27 -11.56 17.61
CA GLY A 500 -27.00 -10.79 18.60
C GLY A 500 -27.19 -11.53 19.92
N LYS A 501 -28.01 -10.99 20.80
CA LYS A 501 -28.42 -11.65 22.05
C LYS A 501 -29.47 -12.73 21.79
N ARG A 502 -29.46 -13.79 22.61
CA ARG A 502 -30.38 -14.92 22.49
C ARG A 502 -30.97 -15.28 23.84
N LEU A 503 -32.24 -15.67 23.85
CA LEU A 503 -32.93 -16.18 25.03
C LEU A 503 -32.48 -17.61 25.38
N CYS A 504 -32.15 -17.83 26.63
CA CYS A 504 -31.72 -19.15 27.11
C CYS A 504 -32.88 -20.07 27.47
N CYS A 505 -34.11 -19.55 27.66
CA CYS A 505 -35.31 -20.28 28.08
C CYS A 505 -36.36 -20.33 26.97
N SER A 506 -37.31 -21.29 27.08
CA SER A 506 -38.38 -21.49 26.12
C SER A 506 -39.55 -20.49 26.20
N SER A 507 -39.40 -19.40 26.98
CA SER A 507 -40.43 -18.37 27.12
C SER A 507 -40.59 -17.53 25.85
N GLU A 508 -41.77 -16.99 25.60
CA GLU A 508 -42.07 -16.12 24.45
C GLU A 508 -41.26 -14.78 24.46
N SER A 509 -40.81 -14.32 25.61
CA SER A 509 -39.97 -13.16 25.80
C SER A 509 -39.18 -13.26 27.10
N GLY A 510 -38.05 -12.58 27.19
CA GLY A 510 -37.24 -12.56 28.40
C GLY A 510 -36.37 -11.32 28.47
N GLU A 511 -35.90 -11.01 29.67
CA GLU A 511 -34.96 -9.89 29.87
C GLU A 511 -33.53 -10.35 29.61
N VAL A 512 -32.79 -9.54 28.83
CA VAL A 512 -31.35 -9.68 28.58
C VAL A 512 -30.63 -8.37 29.00
N SER A 513 -29.38 -8.48 29.42
CA SER A 513 -28.57 -7.29 29.74
C SER A 513 -28.35 -6.43 28.49
N GLU A 514 -28.51 -5.13 28.59
CA GLU A 514 -28.09 -4.19 27.54
C GLU A 514 -26.59 -3.95 27.60
N ASP A 515 -25.99 -4.03 28.81
CA ASP A 515 -24.56 -3.82 29.01
C ASP A 515 -23.79 -4.99 28.40
N ASP A 516 -22.96 -4.70 27.42
CA ASP A 516 -22.17 -5.69 26.71
C ASP A 516 -20.86 -6.02 27.43
N ASP A 517 -20.33 -5.11 28.28
CA ASP A 517 -18.98 -5.20 28.83
C ASP A 517 -18.83 -6.08 30.08
N GLY A 518 -19.93 -6.47 30.75
CA GLY A 518 -19.88 -7.35 31.92
C GLY A 518 -19.03 -6.87 33.13
N ILE A 519 -18.43 -5.70 33.05
CA ILE A 519 -17.67 -5.15 34.14
C ILE A 519 -18.63 -4.36 35.02
N ALA A 520 -18.90 -4.89 36.19
CA ALA A 520 -19.56 -4.15 37.22
C ALA A 520 -18.80 -2.83 37.46
N SER A 521 -19.31 -1.76 36.85
CA SER A 521 -18.89 -0.42 37.26
C SER A 521 -19.14 -0.34 38.77
N THR A 522 -18.11 0.00 39.52
CA THR A 522 -18.17 0.22 40.98
C THR A 522 -19.17 1.29 41.37
N SER A 523 -19.81 1.95 40.42
CA SER A 523 -20.92 2.87 40.63
C SER A 523 -22.24 2.13 40.46
N ARG A 524 -23.15 2.27 41.45
CA ARG A 524 -24.50 1.71 41.54
C ARG A 524 -25.44 2.04 40.35
N ARG A 525 -25.01 2.02 39.10
CA ARG A 525 -25.87 2.07 37.93
C ARG A 525 -26.49 0.69 37.74
N LYS A 526 -27.80 0.57 37.88
CA LYS A 526 -28.55 -0.62 37.51
C LYS A 526 -28.29 -0.92 36.06
N SER A 527 -27.79 -2.12 35.77
CA SER A 527 -27.66 -2.66 34.38
C SER A 527 -29.01 -2.46 33.68
N ARG A 528 -28.98 -1.74 32.57
CA ARG A 528 -30.18 -1.55 31.74
C ARG A 528 -30.53 -2.90 31.10
N ARG A 529 -31.78 -3.32 31.24
CA ARG A 529 -32.26 -4.59 30.69
C ARG A 529 -33.20 -4.32 29.51
N ILE A 530 -33.03 -5.11 28.48
CA ILE A 530 -33.86 -5.11 27.29
C ILE A 530 -34.73 -6.36 27.30
N ARG A 531 -36.00 -6.23 26.95
CA ARG A 531 -36.88 -7.36 26.73
C ARG A 531 -36.75 -7.85 25.31
N LEU A 532 -36.33 -9.09 25.10
CA LEU A 532 -36.13 -9.72 23.79
C LEU A 532 -37.31 -10.65 23.47
N CYS A 533 -37.84 -10.62 22.25
CA CYS A 533 -38.87 -11.55 21.77
C CYS A 533 -38.26 -12.83 21.22
N ARG A 534 -39.03 -13.92 21.24
CA ARG A 534 -38.61 -15.26 20.82
C ARG A 534 -38.30 -15.30 19.31
N GLU A 535 -39.14 -14.71 18.50
CA GLU A 535 -39.04 -14.75 17.05
C GLU A 535 -37.71 -14.15 16.54
N LEU A 536 -37.27 -13.02 17.13
CA LEU A 536 -35.99 -12.42 16.77
C LEU A 536 -34.81 -13.20 17.35
N SER A 537 -34.94 -13.67 18.60
CA SER A 537 -33.93 -14.48 19.29
C SER A 537 -33.58 -15.75 18.54
N ASP A 538 -34.57 -16.45 17.94
CA ASP A 538 -34.36 -17.71 17.26
C ASP A 538 -33.67 -17.60 15.90
N LEU A 539 -33.57 -16.37 15.35
CA LEU A 539 -32.76 -16.09 14.16
C LEU A 539 -31.26 -16.08 14.44
N VAL A 540 -30.85 -15.93 15.70
CA VAL A 540 -29.44 -15.91 16.11
C VAL A 540 -28.94 -17.34 16.29
N PRO A 541 -27.97 -17.81 15.48
CA PRO A 541 -27.36 -19.12 15.71
C PRO A 541 -26.58 -19.15 17.03
N PRO A 542 -26.54 -20.27 17.74
CA PRO A 542 -25.86 -20.36 19.05
C PRO A 542 -24.41 -19.88 19.02
N PHE A 543 -23.66 -20.15 17.94
CA PHE A 543 -22.26 -19.79 17.80
C PHE A 543 -22.01 -18.31 17.47
N LEU A 544 -23.07 -17.52 17.21
CA LEU A 544 -23.01 -16.06 17.08
C LEU A 544 -23.80 -15.34 18.18
N GLN A 545 -24.14 -16.04 19.24
CA GLN A 545 -24.74 -15.44 20.41
C GLN A 545 -23.72 -14.55 21.14
N LEU A 546 -24.06 -13.29 21.33
CA LEU A 546 -23.25 -12.37 22.12
C LEU A 546 -23.36 -12.69 23.61
N LYS A 547 -22.21 -12.80 24.28
CA LYS A 547 -22.09 -12.98 25.72
C LYS A 547 -21.04 -12.06 26.28
N THR A 548 -21.17 -11.73 27.57
CA THR A 548 -20.09 -11.03 28.28
C THR A 548 -18.91 -12.00 28.51
N LEU A 549 -17.71 -11.46 28.61
CA LEU A 549 -16.51 -12.26 28.90
C LEU A 549 -16.65 -12.99 30.25
N GLN A 550 -17.29 -12.37 31.25
CA GLN A 550 -17.55 -12.98 32.54
C GLN A 550 -18.49 -14.17 32.44
N ASP A 551 -19.55 -14.10 31.61
CA ASP A 551 -20.45 -15.23 31.37
C ASP A 551 -19.74 -16.41 30.70
N LEU A 552 -18.78 -16.09 29.79
CA LEU A 552 -17.98 -17.12 29.13
C LEU A 552 -17.00 -17.81 30.10
N MET A 553 -16.37 -17.05 30.99
CA MET A 553 -15.43 -17.58 31.99
C MET A 553 -16.17 -18.30 33.14
N ALA A 554 -17.38 -17.88 33.51
CA ALA A 554 -18.19 -18.50 34.56
C ALA A 554 -18.77 -19.83 34.13
N THR A 555 -18.90 -20.10 32.84
CA THR A 555 -19.32 -21.43 32.31
C THR A 555 -18.11 -22.38 32.38
N ALA A 556 -17.67 -22.71 33.59
CA ALA A 556 -16.57 -23.64 33.88
C ALA A 556 -16.81 -25.04 33.26
N PRO A 557 -15.74 -25.82 33.03
CA PRO A 557 -15.73 -27.04 32.21
C PRO A 557 -16.65 -28.22 32.70
N ASN A 558 -17.42 -28.02 33.73
CA ASN A 558 -18.27 -29.05 34.32
C ASN A 558 -19.74 -29.08 33.85
N SER A 559 -20.19 -28.16 33.00
CA SER A 559 -21.56 -28.26 32.44
C SER A 559 -21.51 -28.99 31.09
N GLN A 560 -22.04 -30.20 31.08
CA GLN A 560 -22.15 -31.11 29.92
C GLN A 560 -23.02 -30.61 28.76
N THR A 561 -23.47 -29.35 28.78
CA THR A 561 -24.56 -28.92 27.90
C THR A 561 -24.19 -27.99 26.75
N MET A 562 -23.07 -27.31 26.74
CA MET A 562 -22.61 -26.51 25.58
C MET A 562 -21.10 -26.27 25.59
N ASN A 563 -20.47 -26.39 24.43
CA ASN A 563 -19.08 -26.03 24.27
C ASN A 563 -18.94 -24.47 24.32
N PRO A 564 -18.30 -23.88 25.34
CA PRO A 564 -18.20 -22.45 25.47
C PRO A 564 -17.50 -21.78 24.29
N ARG A 565 -16.71 -22.50 23.49
CA ARG A 565 -16.05 -22.04 22.26
C ARG A 565 -17.01 -21.64 21.13
N GLN A 566 -18.31 -21.77 21.31
CA GLN A 566 -19.35 -21.49 20.33
C GLN A 566 -20.07 -20.15 20.56
N HIS A 567 -19.51 -19.23 21.31
CA HIS A 567 -20.10 -17.91 21.57
C HIS A 567 -19.14 -16.79 21.17
N VAL A 568 -19.69 -15.59 20.98
CA VAL A 568 -18.92 -14.38 20.69
C VAL A 568 -18.82 -13.53 21.96
N ALA A 569 -17.60 -13.26 22.40
CA ALA A 569 -17.34 -12.28 23.43
C ALA A 569 -17.41 -10.87 22.82
N TYR A 570 -18.29 -10.02 23.35
CA TYR A 570 -18.39 -8.64 22.92
C TYR A 570 -17.78 -7.70 23.97
N LEU A 571 -16.89 -6.80 23.52
CA LEU A 571 -16.14 -5.90 24.39
C LEU A 571 -16.15 -4.48 23.82
N SER A 572 -16.20 -3.48 24.72
CA SER A 572 -15.87 -2.11 24.35
C SER A 572 -14.36 -1.94 24.14
N GLU A 573 -13.99 -0.95 23.36
CA GLU A 573 -12.58 -0.56 23.14
C GLU A 573 -11.81 -0.42 24.46
N THR A 574 -12.38 0.33 25.44
CA THR A 574 -11.72 0.56 26.73
C THR A 574 -11.47 -0.73 27.50
N THR A 575 -12.43 -1.65 27.48
CA THR A 575 -12.28 -2.94 28.15
C THR A 575 -11.26 -3.80 27.45
N ALA A 576 -11.30 -3.87 26.12
CA ALA A 576 -10.34 -4.61 25.33
C ALA A 576 -8.91 -4.09 25.52
N LEU A 577 -8.69 -2.77 25.47
CA LEU A 577 -7.40 -2.13 25.72
C LEU A 577 -6.86 -2.46 27.13
N ARG A 578 -7.72 -2.43 28.13
CA ARG A 578 -7.29 -2.81 29.49
C ARG A 578 -6.84 -4.27 29.53
N LEU A 579 -7.55 -5.17 28.85
CA LEU A 579 -7.19 -6.58 28.81
C LEU A 579 -5.88 -6.81 28.03
N THR A 580 -5.69 -6.13 26.90
CA THR A 580 -4.44 -6.23 26.12
C THR A 580 -3.22 -5.74 26.87
N HIS A 581 -3.37 -4.70 27.73
CA HIS A 581 -2.24 -4.15 28.48
C HIS A 581 -1.99 -4.87 29.82
N THR A 582 -3.07 -5.31 30.51
CA THR A 582 -2.94 -5.86 31.87
C THR A 582 -2.82 -7.39 31.87
N TYR A 583 -3.51 -8.06 30.94
CA TYR A 583 -3.64 -9.52 30.88
C TYR A 583 -3.39 -10.02 29.44
N ALA A 584 -2.32 -9.51 28.82
CA ALA A 584 -2.03 -9.75 27.39
C ALA A 584 -1.98 -11.23 27.03
N GLN A 585 -1.33 -12.05 27.86
CA GLN A 585 -1.17 -13.48 27.58
C GLN A 585 -2.48 -14.24 27.71
N GLU A 586 -3.21 -14.04 28.79
CA GLU A 586 -4.51 -14.70 29.03
C GLU A 586 -5.56 -14.27 28.02
N PHE A 587 -5.48 -12.99 27.59
CA PHE A 587 -6.39 -12.47 26.58
C PHE A 587 -6.09 -13.02 25.18
N ALA A 588 -4.83 -13.17 24.83
CA ALA A 588 -4.42 -13.84 23.60
C ALA A 588 -4.83 -15.31 23.57
N GLN A 589 -4.72 -16.03 24.71
CA GLN A 589 -5.25 -17.39 24.83
C GLN A 589 -6.77 -17.43 24.67
N THR A 590 -7.48 -16.45 25.25
CA THR A 590 -8.93 -16.34 25.11
C THR A 590 -9.32 -16.12 23.65
N SER A 591 -8.68 -15.23 22.93
CA SER A 591 -8.95 -14.94 21.52
C SER A 591 -8.60 -16.10 20.56
N ARG A 592 -7.75 -17.02 20.99
CA ARG A 592 -7.46 -18.26 20.26
C ARG A 592 -8.65 -19.21 20.24
N ASP A 593 -9.34 -19.31 21.37
CA ASP A 593 -10.41 -20.27 21.59
C ASP A 593 -11.80 -19.70 21.32
N TYR A 594 -12.01 -18.41 21.59
CA TYR A 594 -13.30 -17.72 21.43
C TYR A 594 -13.22 -16.68 20.31
N VAL A 595 -14.35 -16.43 19.68
CA VAL A 595 -14.52 -15.27 18.82
C VAL A 595 -14.71 -14.03 19.70
N VAL A 596 -13.89 -13.02 19.50
CA VAL A 596 -13.96 -11.75 20.22
C VAL A 596 -14.32 -10.63 19.23
N CYS A 597 -15.30 -9.81 19.61
CA CYS A 597 -15.73 -8.63 18.86
C CYS A 597 -15.49 -7.38 19.72
N VAL A 598 -14.78 -6.39 19.14
CA VAL A 598 -14.50 -5.11 19.79
C VAL A 598 -15.17 -3.99 19.01
N SER A 599 -15.86 -3.10 19.72
CA SER A 599 -16.46 -1.90 19.13
C SER A 599 -15.78 -0.63 19.62
N PRO A 600 -15.74 0.44 18.79
CA PRO A 600 -15.30 1.75 19.20
C PRO A 600 -16.07 2.26 20.42
N ASN A 601 -15.38 3.06 21.24
CA ASN A 601 -15.97 3.62 22.43
C ASN A 601 -17.09 4.62 22.07
N VAL A 602 -18.15 4.66 22.86
CA VAL A 602 -19.27 5.63 22.69
C VAL A 602 -18.80 7.10 22.80
N THR A 603 -17.64 7.33 23.41
CA THR A 603 -17.04 8.67 23.49
C THR A 603 -16.49 9.18 22.16
N ARG A 604 -16.35 8.33 21.14
CA ARG A 604 -15.94 8.70 19.78
C ARG A 604 -17.12 9.27 18.98
N ALA A 605 -17.68 10.38 19.50
CA ALA A 605 -18.84 11.03 18.88
C ALA A 605 -18.55 11.59 17.47
N ASP A 606 -17.29 11.84 17.17
CA ASP A 606 -16.77 12.25 15.86
C ASP A 606 -16.59 11.10 14.87
N SER A 607 -17.01 9.88 15.23
CA SER A 607 -16.74 8.64 14.47
C SER A 607 -15.26 8.36 14.20
N SER A 608 -14.34 8.92 14.99
CA SER A 608 -12.92 8.52 14.91
C SER A 608 -12.75 7.02 15.18
N ASN A 609 -11.68 6.45 14.62
CA ASN A 609 -11.42 5.02 14.68
C ASN A 609 -10.44 4.64 15.79
N LEU A 610 -10.66 3.47 16.39
CA LEU A 610 -9.67 2.76 17.20
C LEU A 610 -8.56 2.19 16.31
N ASN A 611 -7.40 1.88 16.91
CA ASN A 611 -6.29 1.25 16.18
C ASN A 611 -6.53 -0.27 16.04
N PRO A 612 -6.84 -0.78 14.84
CA PRO A 612 -7.15 -2.20 14.68
C PRO A 612 -5.91 -3.09 14.86
N GLN A 613 -4.71 -2.60 14.54
CA GLN A 613 -3.47 -3.38 14.64
C GLN A 613 -3.21 -3.84 16.08
N GLU A 614 -3.49 -2.98 17.05
CA GLU A 614 -3.31 -3.31 18.47
C GLU A 614 -4.15 -4.51 18.89
N PHE A 615 -5.37 -4.61 18.38
CA PHE A 615 -6.26 -5.72 18.66
C PHE A 615 -5.90 -6.98 17.84
N TRP A 616 -5.48 -6.84 16.58
CA TRP A 616 -5.02 -7.96 15.79
C TRP A 616 -3.77 -8.62 16.37
N ASN A 617 -2.87 -7.82 16.96
CA ASN A 617 -1.69 -8.34 17.66
C ASN A 617 -2.05 -9.30 18.82
N HIS A 618 -3.27 -9.21 19.35
CA HIS A 618 -3.80 -10.10 20.39
C HIS A 618 -4.79 -11.12 19.85
N GLY A 619 -4.87 -11.29 18.51
CA GLY A 619 -5.70 -12.29 17.85
C GLY A 619 -7.20 -12.01 17.88
N ILE A 620 -7.64 -10.78 18.10
CA ILE A 620 -9.06 -10.41 18.08
C ILE A 620 -9.60 -10.51 16.66
N GLN A 621 -10.70 -11.23 16.48
CA GLN A 621 -11.25 -11.56 15.17
C GLN A 621 -12.01 -10.40 14.53
N MET A 622 -12.86 -9.72 15.29
CA MET A 622 -13.78 -8.70 14.81
C MET A 622 -13.46 -7.37 15.48
N VAL A 623 -12.89 -6.44 14.73
CA VAL A 623 -12.60 -5.09 15.19
C VAL A 623 -13.47 -4.12 14.39
N GLY A 624 -14.48 -3.55 15.04
CA GLY A 624 -15.44 -2.64 14.40
C GLY A 624 -14.81 -1.33 14.01
N ILE A 625 -14.81 -1.00 12.71
CA ILE A 625 -14.24 0.24 12.15
C ILE A 625 -15.37 1.11 11.60
N ASN A 626 -15.26 2.40 11.81
CA ASN A 626 -16.14 3.41 11.22
C ASN A 626 -15.66 3.66 9.78
N TYR A 627 -16.21 2.93 8.81
CA TYR A 627 -15.82 3.02 7.39
C TYR A 627 -16.12 4.37 6.75
N GLN A 628 -17.03 5.16 7.34
CA GLN A 628 -17.37 6.52 6.90
C GLN A 628 -16.25 7.54 7.20
N THR A 629 -15.35 7.24 8.15
CA THR A 629 -14.29 8.16 8.57
C THR A 629 -12.96 7.74 7.94
N PRO A 630 -12.52 8.41 6.87
CA PRO A 630 -11.25 8.09 6.20
C PRO A 630 -10.05 8.38 7.12
N GLY A 631 -8.93 7.73 6.84
CA GLY A 631 -7.66 7.92 7.52
C GLY A 631 -6.94 6.62 7.80
N LEU A 632 -5.82 6.71 8.52
CA LEU A 632 -4.89 5.62 8.78
C LEU A 632 -5.57 4.30 9.19
N MET A 633 -6.53 4.34 10.12
CA MET A 633 -7.12 3.11 10.65
C MET A 633 -7.97 2.37 9.61
N VAL A 634 -8.60 3.10 8.71
CA VAL A 634 -9.33 2.53 7.57
C VAL A 634 -8.35 2.04 6.50
N ASP A 635 -7.22 2.71 6.32
CA ASP A 635 -6.17 2.28 5.39
C ASP A 635 -5.56 0.95 5.85
N LEU A 636 -5.30 0.79 7.15
CA LEU A 636 -4.84 -0.47 7.75
C LEU A 636 -5.89 -1.58 7.58
N GLN A 637 -7.17 -1.27 7.82
CA GLN A 637 -8.28 -2.22 7.64
C GLN A 637 -8.35 -2.71 6.18
N GLU A 638 -8.33 -1.80 5.22
CA GLU A 638 -8.36 -2.15 3.80
C GLU A 638 -7.13 -2.94 3.36
N GLY A 639 -5.94 -2.52 3.84
CA GLY A 639 -4.69 -3.23 3.59
C GLY A 639 -4.73 -4.66 4.10
N ARG A 640 -5.11 -4.87 5.37
CA ARG A 640 -5.21 -6.22 5.97
C ARG A 640 -6.14 -7.13 5.19
N PHE A 641 -7.32 -6.64 4.82
CA PHE A 641 -8.33 -7.46 4.14
C PHE A 641 -8.24 -7.43 2.60
N ALA A 642 -7.18 -6.85 2.02
CA ALA A 642 -6.83 -7.06 0.62
C ALA A 642 -6.26 -8.46 0.38
N GLU A 643 -5.60 -9.02 1.37
CA GLU A 643 -5.11 -10.40 1.38
C GLU A 643 -6.27 -11.41 1.22
N ASN A 644 -5.91 -12.63 0.79
CA ASN A 644 -6.87 -13.73 0.60
C ASN A 644 -8.01 -13.39 -0.39
N GLY A 645 -7.65 -12.75 -1.50
CA GLY A 645 -8.60 -12.38 -2.55
C GLY A 645 -9.61 -11.31 -2.14
N GLY A 646 -9.31 -10.54 -1.11
CA GLY A 646 -10.23 -9.52 -0.62
C GLY A 646 -11.55 -10.09 -0.13
N CYS A 647 -11.56 -11.36 0.33
CA CYS A 647 -12.82 -12.01 0.73
C CYS A 647 -13.36 -11.54 2.09
N GLY A 648 -12.58 -10.74 2.82
CA GLY A 648 -12.92 -10.19 4.14
C GLY A 648 -12.67 -11.14 5.31
N TYR A 649 -12.00 -12.26 5.05
CA TYR A 649 -11.52 -13.23 6.03
C TYR A 649 -10.04 -13.49 5.78
N VAL A 650 -9.21 -13.29 6.79
CA VAL A 650 -7.75 -13.54 6.75
C VAL A 650 -7.39 -14.49 7.88
N LEU A 651 -6.74 -15.60 7.54
CA LEU A 651 -6.34 -16.59 8.54
C LEU A 651 -5.28 -15.97 9.46
N LYS A 652 -5.42 -16.18 10.76
CA LYS A 652 -4.44 -15.71 11.74
C LYS A 652 -3.10 -16.43 11.56
N PRO A 653 -1.97 -15.77 11.83
CA PRO A 653 -0.66 -16.39 11.84
C PRO A 653 -0.63 -17.68 12.67
N SER A 654 0.12 -18.67 12.20
CA SER A 654 0.24 -19.96 12.91
C SER A 654 0.79 -19.80 14.33
N VAL A 655 1.70 -18.86 14.53
CA VAL A 655 2.29 -18.53 15.83
C VAL A 655 1.24 -18.13 16.87
N MET A 656 0.10 -17.56 16.48
CA MET A 656 -1.00 -17.22 17.38
C MET A 656 -1.80 -18.43 17.85
N ASN A 657 -1.63 -19.57 17.21
CA ASN A 657 -2.27 -20.83 17.57
C ASN A 657 -1.45 -21.68 18.53
N GLU A 658 -0.18 -21.31 18.73
CA GLU A 658 0.77 -21.97 19.63
C GLU A 658 0.72 -21.36 21.03
N ASP A 659 1.00 -22.17 22.06
CA ASP A 659 1.00 -21.71 23.47
C ASP A 659 2.15 -20.71 23.78
N LEU A 660 3.04 -20.49 22.82
CA LEU A 660 4.25 -19.67 22.95
C LEU A 660 4.08 -18.24 22.46
N PHE A 661 2.92 -17.87 21.87
CA PHE A 661 2.74 -16.50 21.38
C PHE A 661 2.61 -15.54 22.57
N ILE A 662 3.64 -14.76 22.82
CA ILE A 662 3.65 -13.66 23.78
C ILE A 662 3.79 -12.37 22.98
N ALA A 663 2.76 -11.53 23.04
CA ALA A 663 2.84 -10.19 22.47
C ALA A 663 3.92 -9.39 23.24
N GLY A 664 5.15 -9.41 22.76
CA GLY A 664 6.18 -8.50 23.25
C GLY A 664 7.61 -8.96 23.32
N ASP A 665 7.98 -10.14 23.83
CA ASP A 665 9.35 -10.31 24.25
C ASP A 665 10.15 -11.54 23.76
N LYS A 666 9.52 -12.58 23.24
CA LYS A 666 10.25 -13.76 22.75
C LYS A 666 9.54 -14.37 21.54
N LEU A 667 9.92 -13.90 20.38
CA LEU A 667 9.45 -14.50 19.13
C LEU A 667 10.41 -15.60 18.69
N PRO A 668 9.91 -16.80 18.34
CA PRO A 668 10.74 -17.92 17.93
C PRO A 668 11.29 -17.79 16.50
N ASN A 669 10.85 -16.78 15.73
CA ASN A 669 11.17 -16.64 14.32
C ASN A 669 12.40 -15.75 14.08
N THR A 670 13.23 -16.13 13.12
CA THR A 670 14.24 -15.24 12.56
C THR A 670 13.53 -14.06 11.88
N PRO A 671 13.86 -12.81 12.24
CA PRO A 671 13.24 -11.65 11.62
C PRO A 671 13.56 -11.61 10.13
N GLN A 672 12.58 -11.17 9.32
CA GLN A 672 12.79 -10.88 7.91
C GLN A 672 13.24 -9.44 7.73
N ILE A 673 14.12 -9.21 6.75
CA ILE A 673 14.57 -7.86 6.39
C ILE A 673 13.93 -7.48 5.06
N LEU A 674 13.21 -6.35 5.07
CA LEU A 674 12.70 -5.70 3.87
C LEU A 674 13.70 -4.64 3.41
N HIS A 675 14.33 -4.87 2.27
CA HIS A 675 15.04 -3.82 1.55
C HIS A 675 14.07 -3.20 0.54
N LEU A 676 13.86 -1.91 0.65
CA LEU A 676 12.94 -1.14 -0.16
C LEU A 676 13.68 0.04 -0.79
N ARG A 677 13.50 0.24 -2.10
CA ARG A 677 14.01 1.41 -2.80
C ARG A 677 12.85 2.15 -3.44
N ILE A 678 12.71 3.41 -3.13
CA ILE A 678 11.72 4.31 -3.73
C ILE A 678 12.39 5.04 -4.88
N LEU A 679 11.97 4.76 -6.11
CA LEU A 679 12.60 5.31 -7.31
C LEU A 679 11.98 6.64 -7.73
N SER A 680 10.73 6.62 -8.10
CA SER A 680 10.04 7.81 -8.64
C SER A 680 8.54 7.75 -8.40
N GLY A 681 7.91 8.92 -8.40
CA GLY A 681 6.47 9.07 -8.55
C GLY A 681 6.13 9.44 -10.00
N GLN A 682 5.02 8.94 -10.52
CA GLN A 682 4.58 9.27 -11.87
C GLN A 682 3.15 9.80 -11.84
N GLN A 683 2.95 10.95 -12.48
CA GLN A 683 1.64 11.59 -12.63
C GLN A 683 0.92 11.80 -11.29
N LEU A 684 1.67 12.22 -10.25
CA LEU A 684 1.07 12.51 -8.97
C LEU A 684 -0.01 13.59 -9.10
N PRO A 685 -1.21 13.37 -8.52
CA PRO A 685 -2.25 14.39 -8.54
C PRO A 685 -1.89 15.53 -7.59
N ARG A 686 -2.39 16.71 -7.87
CA ARG A 686 -2.28 17.82 -6.91
C ARG A 686 -3.08 17.52 -5.64
N PRO A 687 -2.60 17.96 -4.48
CA PRO A 687 -3.39 17.92 -3.26
C PRO A 687 -4.73 18.64 -3.43
N ARG A 688 -5.76 18.16 -2.76
CA ARG A 688 -7.08 18.80 -2.80
C ARG A 688 -7.07 20.06 -1.96
N GLY A 689 -7.57 21.15 -2.54
CA GLY A 689 -7.66 22.45 -1.86
C GLY A 689 -6.49 23.40 -2.15
N SER A 690 -5.45 22.95 -2.85
CA SER A 690 -4.41 23.82 -3.36
C SER A 690 -5.01 24.73 -4.45
N ASN A 691 -5.32 25.98 -4.07
CA ASN A 691 -5.83 27.02 -4.98
C ASN A 691 -4.72 27.82 -5.64
N ALA A 692 -3.46 27.48 -5.41
CA ALA A 692 -2.32 28.19 -5.95
C ALA A 692 -2.19 27.91 -7.46
N LYS A 693 -2.63 28.86 -8.27
CA LYS A 693 -2.36 28.86 -9.71
C LYS A 693 -0.86 29.05 -9.90
N GLY A 694 -0.15 27.98 -10.27
CA GLY A 694 1.26 28.03 -10.64
C GLY A 694 2.23 27.45 -9.62
N ASP A 695 1.77 27.00 -8.44
CA ASP A 695 2.62 26.32 -7.48
C ASP A 695 2.76 24.84 -7.86
N SER A 696 3.99 24.36 -7.89
CA SER A 696 4.33 22.95 -8.10
C SER A 696 4.38 22.29 -6.73
N SER A 697 3.73 21.14 -6.58
CA SER A 697 3.81 20.36 -5.33
C SER A 697 5.25 19.94 -5.05
N ASP A 698 5.59 19.86 -3.76
CA ASP A 698 6.89 19.42 -3.24
C ASP A 698 6.73 18.03 -2.57
N PRO A 699 6.58 16.94 -3.36
CA PRO A 699 6.22 15.63 -2.82
C PRO A 699 7.37 14.96 -2.08
N PHE A 700 6.98 14.18 -1.06
CA PHE A 700 7.82 13.18 -0.40
C PHE A 700 6.99 11.94 -0.05
N VAL A 701 7.67 10.82 0.16
CA VAL A 701 7.05 9.53 0.51
C VAL A 701 7.42 9.18 1.94
N VAL A 702 6.41 8.84 2.75
CA VAL A 702 6.59 8.24 4.07
C VAL A 702 6.30 6.75 3.95
N ILE A 703 7.20 5.92 4.47
CA ILE A 703 7.06 4.47 4.54
C ILE A 703 6.82 4.13 6.00
N GLU A 704 5.67 3.57 6.30
CA GLU A 704 5.29 3.16 7.64
C GLU A 704 5.13 1.63 7.69
N VAL A 705 5.72 1.00 8.70
CA VAL A 705 5.51 -0.42 9.00
C VAL A 705 4.68 -0.52 10.28
N PHE A 706 3.54 -1.21 10.19
CA PHE A 706 2.66 -1.50 11.32
C PHE A 706 2.70 -3.00 11.59
N GLY A 707 2.85 -3.39 12.83
CA GLY A 707 2.94 -4.78 13.26
C GLY A 707 2.85 -4.88 14.78
N ILE A 708 3.57 -5.84 15.36
CA ILE A 708 3.81 -5.83 16.79
C ILE A 708 4.65 -4.58 17.16
N PRO A 709 4.65 -4.13 18.44
CA PRO A 709 5.35 -2.89 18.80
C PRO A 709 6.82 -2.82 18.38
N GLY A 710 7.52 -3.97 18.36
CA GLY A 710 8.93 -4.04 17.95
C GLY A 710 9.16 -3.93 16.44
N ASP A 711 8.14 -4.16 15.64
CA ASP A 711 8.21 -4.13 14.17
C ASP A 711 7.76 -2.76 13.59
N CYS A 712 7.18 -1.89 14.44
CA CYS A 712 6.71 -0.58 13.99
C CYS A 712 7.88 0.34 13.66
N ALA A 713 7.89 0.88 12.45
CA ALA A 713 8.92 1.78 11.96
C ALA A 713 8.33 2.82 11.01
N GLU A 714 8.99 3.97 10.89
CA GLU A 714 8.64 5.06 9.98
C GLU A 714 9.93 5.66 9.41
N GLU A 715 10.01 5.72 8.09
CA GLU A 715 11.08 6.37 7.35
C GLU A 715 10.46 7.27 6.27
N ARG A 716 11.22 8.26 5.79
CA ARG A 716 10.74 9.15 4.73
C ARG A 716 11.84 9.50 3.74
N THR A 717 11.45 9.71 2.49
CA THR A 717 12.33 10.24 1.46
C THR A 717 12.60 11.73 1.69
N LYS A 718 13.60 12.26 0.99
CA LYS A 718 13.75 13.70 0.84
C LYS A 718 12.57 14.28 0.07
N THR A 719 12.28 15.55 0.35
CA THR A 719 11.30 16.33 -0.41
C THR A 719 11.88 16.73 -1.76
N ILE A 720 11.17 16.44 -2.85
CA ILE A 720 11.53 16.87 -4.20
C ILE A 720 10.80 18.17 -4.51
N ARG A 721 11.56 19.25 -4.62
CA ARG A 721 11.02 20.60 -4.82
C ARG A 721 10.67 20.87 -6.27
N ASN A 722 9.53 21.50 -6.51
CA ASN A 722 9.04 21.95 -7.82
C ASN A 722 8.89 20.85 -8.89
N ASP A 723 8.80 19.58 -8.49
CA ASP A 723 8.49 18.46 -9.38
C ASP A 723 7.31 17.62 -8.85
N GLY A 724 6.15 18.26 -8.80
CA GLY A 724 4.95 17.66 -8.26
C GLY A 724 4.34 16.57 -9.15
N HIS A 725 4.78 16.43 -10.39
CA HIS A 725 4.17 15.46 -11.31
C HIS A 725 4.94 14.14 -11.42
N ASN A 726 6.27 14.21 -11.54
CA ASN A 726 7.09 13.02 -11.77
C ASN A 726 8.38 13.07 -10.94
N PRO A 727 8.28 13.17 -9.60
CA PRO A 727 9.44 13.29 -8.74
C PRO A 727 10.32 12.04 -8.81
N SER A 728 11.63 12.23 -8.85
CA SER A 728 12.63 11.18 -8.72
C SER A 728 13.21 11.20 -7.30
N PHE A 729 13.00 10.13 -6.54
CA PHE A 729 13.47 10.01 -5.15
C PHE A 729 14.79 9.25 -5.07
N ASP A 730 14.82 8.04 -5.64
CA ASP A 730 15.95 7.12 -5.69
C ASP A 730 16.64 6.89 -4.33
N GLU A 731 15.84 6.59 -3.32
CA GLU A 731 16.30 6.38 -1.94
C GLU A 731 15.98 4.96 -1.45
N SER A 732 16.95 4.38 -0.71
CA SER A 732 16.87 3.00 -0.19
C SER A 732 16.62 3.00 1.31
N PHE A 733 15.77 2.08 1.77
CA PHE A 733 15.37 1.89 3.16
C PHE A 733 15.47 0.42 3.55
N GLN A 734 15.64 0.16 4.85
CA GLN A 734 15.72 -1.18 5.39
C GLN A 734 14.86 -1.30 6.64
N PHE A 735 13.98 -2.29 6.68
CA PHE A 735 13.11 -2.56 7.82
C PHE A 735 13.30 -4.01 8.27
N GLN A 736 13.40 -4.20 9.59
CA GLN A 736 13.44 -5.52 10.19
C GLN A 736 12.07 -5.83 10.77
N VAL A 737 11.48 -6.99 10.39
CA VAL A 737 10.13 -7.40 10.78
C VAL A 737 10.19 -8.80 11.37
N SER A 738 9.75 -8.93 12.62
CA SER A 738 9.80 -10.18 13.39
C SER A 738 8.58 -11.06 13.15
N VAL A 739 7.41 -10.45 12.88
CA VAL A 739 6.16 -11.17 12.57
C VAL A 739 5.58 -10.67 11.25
N PRO A 740 6.12 -11.13 10.11
CA PRO A 740 5.72 -10.68 8.78
C PRO A 740 4.23 -10.83 8.50
N GLU A 741 3.61 -11.91 8.99
CA GLU A 741 2.19 -12.20 8.78
C GLU A 741 1.25 -11.19 9.46
N LEU A 742 1.72 -10.49 10.51
CA LEU A 742 0.98 -9.41 11.17
C LEU A 742 1.32 -8.03 10.64
N ALA A 743 2.43 -7.91 9.93
CA ALA A 743 2.92 -6.63 9.48
C ALA A 743 2.15 -6.11 8.25
N LEU A 744 1.94 -4.79 8.24
CA LEU A 744 1.44 -4.01 7.11
C LEU A 744 2.47 -2.95 6.75
N VAL A 745 2.67 -2.74 5.47
CA VAL A 745 3.51 -1.66 4.96
C VAL A 745 2.60 -0.62 4.30
N ARG A 746 2.69 0.61 4.74
CA ARG A 746 1.93 1.74 4.17
C ARG A 746 2.88 2.73 3.54
N PHE A 747 2.57 3.09 2.30
CA PHE A 747 3.21 4.14 1.54
C PHE A 747 2.28 5.34 1.55
N LEU A 748 2.75 6.46 2.06
CA LEU A 748 1.99 7.70 2.17
C LEU A 748 2.73 8.78 1.41
N VAL A 749 2.09 9.39 0.42
CA VAL A 749 2.65 10.48 -0.38
C VAL A 749 2.02 11.79 0.08
N LEU A 750 2.86 12.72 0.46
CA LEU A 750 2.50 14.03 0.99
C LEU A 750 3.18 15.14 0.21
N ASP A 751 2.57 16.31 0.21
CA ASP A 751 3.12 17.58 -0.25
C ASP A 751 3.68 18.34 0.95
N ASP A 752 4.92 18.77 0.87
CA ASP A 752 5.63 19.49 1.96
C ASP A 752 5.27 20.98 1.93
N ASP A 753 4.19 21.34 2.61
CA ASP A 753 3.70 22.70 2.67
C ASP A 753 4.08 23.40 4.00
N PHE A 754 4.29 24.71 3.95
CA PHE A 754 4.72 25.51 5.12
C PHE A 754 3.74 25.42 6.32
N ILE A 755 2.45 25.22 6.08
CA ILE A 755 1.42 25.19 7.13
C ILE A 755 1.07 23.76 7.57
N GLY A 756 1.61 22.74 6.92
CA GLY A 756 1.42 21.31 7.19
C GLY A 756 1.32 20.52 5.92
N ASP A 757 1.72 19.26 5.99
CA ASP A 757 1.81 18.38 4.84
C ASP A 757 0.42 18.05 4.27
N ASP A 758 0.21 18.27 2.97
CA ASP A 758 -1.04 17.95 2.29
C ASP A 758 -1.04 16.54 1.73
N PHE A 759 -2.18 15.84 1.86
CA PHE A 759 -2.33 14.45 1.42
C PHE A 759 -2.47 14.36 -0.11
N ILE A 760 -1.56 13.61 -0.75
CA ILE A 760 -1.62 13.27 -2.17
C ILE A 760 -2.27 11.91 -2.37
N GLY A 761 -1.76 10.87 -1.69
CA GLY A 761 -2.30 9.53 -1.81
C GLY A 761 -1.63 8.53 -0.87
N GLN A 762 -2.18 7.32 -0.78
CA GLN A 762 -1.61 6.24 0.02
C GLN A 762 -1.83 4.87 -0.62
N TYR A 763 -1.02 3.89 -0.21
CA TYR A 763 -1.21 2.49 -0.49
C TYR A 763 -0.78 1.66 0.72
N THR A 764 -1.63 0.72 1.15
CA THR A 764 -1.34 -0.15 2.29
C THR A 764 -1.42 -1.60 1.84
N VAL A 765 -0.39 -2.38 2.15
CA VAL A 765 -0.24 -3.77 1.71
C VAL A 765 0.27 -4.63 2.86
N PRO A 766 -0.24 -5.87 3.03
CA PRO A 766 0.37 -6.83 3.96
C PRO A 766 1.80 -7.16 3.54
N PHE A 767 2.68 -7.27 4.52
CA PHE A 767 4.10 -7.55 4.27
C PHE A 767 4.31 -8.83 3.44
N GLU A 768 3.55 -9.89 3.73
CA GLU A 768 3.64 -11.16 2.99
C GLU A 768 3.12 -11.06 1.55
N CYS A 769 2.27 -10.06 1.25
CA CYS A 769 1.76 -9.82 -0.09
C CYS A 769 2.66 -8.93 -0.95
N LEU A 770 3.79 -8.47 -0.41
CA LEU A 770 4.77 -7.72 -1.19
C LEU A 770 5.49 -8.65 -2.17
N GLN A 771 5.40 -8.32 -3.46
CA GLN A 771 6.13 -9.01 -4.51
C GLN A 771 7.57 -8.48 -4.59
N PRO A 772 8.60 -9.34 -4.65
CA PRO A 772 9.98 -8.89 -4.84
C PRO A 772 10.19 -8.36 -6.27
N GLY A 773 11.22 -7.53 -6.43
CA GLY A 773 11.63 -7.01 -7.72
C GLY A 773 11.19 -5.57 -7.99
N TRP A 774 11.21 -5.18 -9.26
CA TRP A 774 10.74 -3.89 -9.74
C TRP A 774 9.23 -3.94 -9.91
N GLY A 775 8.52 -3.01 -9.29
CA GLY A 775 7.08 -3.00 -9.33
C GLY A 775 6.47 -1.61 -9.33
N GLU A 776 5.22 -1.54 -9.77
CA GLU A 776 4.39 -0.34 -9.72
C GLU A 776 3.34 -0.45 -8.62
N MET A 777 3.00 0.67 -8.04
CA MET A 777 1.95 0.80 -7.04
C MET A 777 0.98 1.91 -7.45
N ALA A 778 -0.31 1.61 -7.42
CA ALA A 778 -1.35 2.62 -7.62
C ALA A 778 -1.70 3.28 -6.29
N LEU A 779 -1.50 4.59 -6.18
CA LEU A 779 -1.90 5.35 -5.01
C LEU A 779 -3.42 5.52 -4.96
N LEU A 780 -4.01 5.21 -3.81
CA LEU A 780 -5.42 5.43 -3.55
C LEU A 780 -5.64 6.84 -3.00
N GLN A 781 -6.26 7.68 -3.80
CA GLN A 781 -6.73 8.99 -3.34
C GLN A 781 -8.20 8.84 -2.92
N LYS A 782 -8.47 8.88 -1.60
CA LYS A 782 -9.86 8.79 -1.09
C LYS A 782 -10.62 10.08 -1.35
N VAL A 783 -11.75 9.94 -2.04
CA VAL A 783 -12.70 11.03 -2.26
C VAL A 783 -13.72 11.01 -1.13
N LEU A 784 -13.84 12.10 -0.38
CA LEU A 784 -14.83 12.31 0.69
C LEU A 784 -16.26 12.53 0.19
N SER A 785 -16.52 12.54 -1.10
CA SER A 785 -17.88 12.67 -1.64
C SER A 785 -18.34 11.38 -2.28
N ALA A 786 -19.41 10.87 -1.75
CA ALA A 786 -20.33 9.88 -2.30
C ALA A 786 -19.98 9.33 -3.69
N VAL A 787 -19.69 8.02 -3.70
CA VAL A 787 -19.90 7.14 -4.87
C VAL A 787 -19.21 7.59 -6.17
N THR A 788 -18.17 6.84 -6.56
CA THR A 788 -17.81 6.58 -7.97
C THR A 788 -16.53 7.11 -8.61
N SER A 789 -15.60 7.77 -7.96
CA SER A 789 -14.33 7.99 -8.69
C SER A 789 -13.09 7.86 -7.79
N PHE A 790 -12.44 6.70 -7.88
CA PHE A 790 -11.04 6.58 -7.49
C PHE A 790 -10.19 7.17 -8.60
N SER A 791 -9.50 8.28 -8.38
CA SER A 791 -8.39 8.66 -9.25
C SER A 791 -7.16 7.89 -8.77
N THR A 792 -6.61 7.04 -9.62
CA THR A 792 -5.36 6.33 -9.37
C THR A 792 -4.22 7.19 -9.87
N ALA A 793 -3.40 7.70 -8.97
CA ALA A 793 -2.06 8.16 -9.32
C ALA A 793 -1.12 6.95 -9.31
N LYS A 794 -0.17 6.92 -10.23
CA LYS A 794 0.77 5.81 -10.35
C LYS A 794 2.13 6.24 -9.82
N ALA A 795 2.66 5.49 -8.86
CA ALA A 795 4.02 5.65 -8.39
C ALA A 795 4.79 4.35 -8.66
N THR A 796 6.01 4.46 -9.17
CA THR A 796 6.84 3.29 -9.46
C THR A 796 7.85 3.10 -8.36
N PHE A 797 7.89 1.88 -7.84
CA PHE A 797 8.81 1.49 -6.79
C PHE A 797 9.52 0.20 -7.19
N ALA A 798 10.83 0.15 -6.90
CA ALA A 798 11.56 -1.10 -6.92
C ALA A 798 11.89 -1.49 -5.49
N PHE A 799 11.70 -2.75 -5.13
CA PHE A 799 12.12 -3.27 -3.84
C PHE A 799 12.62 -4.69 -3.97
N LYS A 800 13.49 -5.04 -3.07
CA LYS A 800 14.04 -6.38 -2.94
C LYS A 800 13.72 -6.88 -1.56
N LYS A 801 12.92 -7.95 -1.48
CA LYS A 801 12.69 -8.70 -0.25
C LYS A 801 13.85 -9.69 -0.11
N VAL A 802 14.66 -9.54 0.91
CA VAL A 802 15.72 -10.50 1.24
C VAL A 802 15.32 -11.21 2.52
N LYS A 803 15.17 -12.53 2.45
CA LYS A 803 15.09 -13.39 3.65
C LYS A 803 16.52 -13.67 4.10
N THR A 804 16.89 -13.25 5.29
CA THR A 804 18.11 -13.68 5.96
C THR A 804 17.81 -14.83 6.91
#